data_0cf2b8c2417570df846067108186d57f
#
_entry.id   0cf2b8c2417570df846067108186d57f
#
_cell.length_a   1.000
_cell.length_b   1.000
_cell.length_c   1.000
_cell.angle_alpha   90.00
_cell.angle_beta   90.00
_cell.angle_gamma   90.00
#
_symmetry.space_group_name_H-M   'P 1'
#
loop_
_entity.id
_entity.type
_entity.pdbx_description
1 polymer ?
#
loop_
_entity_poly.entity_id
_entity_poly.type
_entity_poly.pdbx_seq_one_letter_code
_entity_poly.pdbx_strand_id
1 'polypeptide(L)'
;MEVWSFLNKHKSKNSEFTITSLKGGKWNVPPEECDKLYKLIIDAHTNGEDLPPLTETIGNIRPLVIDMDIKYTGKHTERQYSSDTLKQLHAFLWSKITEVVQVSEDTSKLVSQCLYLTKSKPYPCNKSGYSSKDGIHLLFPNIVINETAHNILSDLVQSDQDKIFDIFSSTSTTPPSNLDETLFDAKVKRWMPYLCHKENEEYYKLEQIFEYFNDESISLSSDAVTSKYTIYTPSFIIKAMSMLRPDLKETHEYSDLVLNKLKATTTKQSSAMVGTGDENDIYTNYYVDNDQVINPFKIVEENQLKYVRGLVKCLSEKRATEYNTWLNVGFCLYNINSELLPEWKEFSSLSSHYDQESCDKQWKQNSKSMHDGPKFGIGSLVKWAKEDNIELFEQVKRQSVECSVHDSVVNGTDADFLIAGVIYKYFENEYISMNVKDEWYYFNGVRWEKTLEGTTLRMAIHKSVWKIYHEYEPKYRKLRDEALDKATSDDERKDIGEGKTKEGRWLKNIGNIKMKLLKDSYVTTLMNSLRNLFYKKDIAEKFDANVNLLGFDNGVIDLKEGIFREGRPEDYVTTSCGYEISVGDAKLPIPINQLSSVLEESLPNYKLLRKHLMEFIKQIIPIYNVRQYTLRFLSKCLSGENRDEGFYIWTGSGGNGKSKLIELMQMVLGSYAGNLPVSLITSKRSSSNSATPEMERTKGLRFVFMQEPEAGESINIGLMKELTGNDKIQARGLFKEPIEFVPQFKLLLMCNDLPNIPSNDDGTWRRMEVVDFISRFIDDESKVDVSKNVYKRDKCLRSKLQAWPQVFLCILLEEWLLYDKEGIKVPSEVSDKTKAYRNDNDIVGQWIDQACEEGDNVQLKNGIEMAPTSFADLFFDYSAWCKEQGYKPPDKKKTKDELLKWQEKSKYGLSIGKKKSENLPNGSERAPSFNLIIVEEEQ
;
A
#
# COMPACT_ATOMS: atom_id res chain seq x y z
N MET A 1 -35.86 0.46 -20.94
CA MET A 1 -35.74 1.81 -20.31
C MET A 1 -34.76 1.84 -19.16
N GLU A 2 -34.61 0.80 -18.36
CA GLU A 2 -33.73 0.79 -17.17
C GLU A 2 -32.23 0.83 -17.50
N VAL A 3 -31.81 0.16 -18.58
CA VAL A 3 -30.40 0.19 -19.05
C VAL A 3 -29.96 1.62 -19.32
N TRP A 4 -30.76 2.40 -20.05
CA TRP A 4 -30.46 3.80 -20.35
C TRP A 4 -30.46 4.68 -19.08
N SER A 5 -31.39 4.44 -18.16
CA SER A 5 -31.45 5.16 -16.88
C SER A 5 -30.19 4.91 -16.05
N PHE A 6 -29.73 3.65 -16.01
CA PHE A 6 -28.47 3.28 -15.36
C PHE A 6 -27.26 3.98 -16.04
N LEU A 7 -27.13 3.86 -17.36
CA LEU A 7 -26.02 4.47 -18.10
C LEU A 7 -25.98 5.99 -17.92
N ASN A 8 -27.14 6.66 -17.92
CA ASN A 8 -27.18 8.11 -17.75
C ASN A 8 -26.64 8.61 -16.41
N LYS A 9 -26.68 7.77 -15.36
CA LYS A 9 -26.04 8.07 -14.07
C LYS A 9 -24.51 8.06 -14.16
N HIS A 10 -23.95 7.29 -15.11
CA HIS A 10 -22.51 7.11 -15.33
C HIS A 10 -21.99 7.88 -16.56
N LYS A 11 -22.71 8.86 -17.03
CA LYS A 11 -22.32 9.63 -18.24
C LYS A 11 -20.97 10.28 -18.04
N SER A 12 -20.02 9.91 -18.88
CA SER A 12 -18.66 10.49 -18.84
C SER A 12 -18.66 11.91 -19.41
N LYS A 13 -18.05 12.82 -18.66
CA LYS A 13 -17.77 14.20 -19.10
C LYS A 13 -16.36 14.34 -19.65
N ASN A 14 -15.50 13.35 -19.48
CA ASN A 14 -14.08 13.35 -19.83
C ASN A 14 -13.77 12.42 -21.01
N SER A 15 -12.51 12.35 -21.42
CA SER A 15 -12.00 11.41 -22.41
C SER A 15 -11.96 9.96 -21.94
N GLU A 16 -12.04 9.71 -20.63
CA GLU A 16 -12.04 8.38 -20.04
C GLU A 16 -13.47 7.80 -20.02
N PHE A 17 -13.64 6.64 -20.61
CA PHE A 17 -14.90 5.92 -20.64
C PHE A 17 -14.67 4.42 -20.79
N THR A 18 -15.51 3.63 -20.15
CA THR A 18 -15.46 2.15 -20.20
C THR A 18 -16.45 1.58 -21.19
N ILE A 19 -17.57 2.28 -21.41
CA ILE A 19 -18.66 1.86 -22.31
C ILE A 19 -19.00 2.99 -23.28
N THR A 20 -19.27 2.60 -24.53
CA THR A 20 -19.84 3.50 -25.55
C THR A 20 -21.02 2.84 -26.25
N SER A 21 -21.84 3.65 -26.93
CA SER A 21 -22.85 3.15 -27.85
C SER A 21 -22.52 3.56 -29.28
N LEU A 22 -22.81 2.69 -30.23
CA LEU A 22 -22.70 2.99 -31.65
C LEU A 22 -23.67 4.10 -32.11
N LYS A 23 -24.75 4.35 -31.34
CA LYS A 23 -25.68 5.47 -31.53
C LYS A 23 -25.19 6.77 -30.86
N GLY A 24 -24.03 6.79 -30.27
CA GLY A 24 -23.46 7.92 -29.53
C GLY A 24 -23.66 7.79 -28.02
N GLY A 25 -22.81 8.44 -27.27
CA GLY A 25 -22.75 8.38 -25.81
C GLY A 25 -21.48 7.67 -25.31
N LYS A 26 -21.00 8.15 -24.17
CA LYS A 26 -19.83 7.61 -23.46
C LYS A 26 -20.13 7.57 -21.98
N TRP A 27 -19.83 6.45 -21.35
CA TRP A 27 -20.09 6.20 -19.93
C TRP A 27 -18.87 5.60 -19.28
N ASN A 28 -18.63 5.97 -18.03
CA ASN A 28 -17.61 5.37 -17.20
C ASN A 28 -18.30 4.57 -16.10
N VAL A 29 -18.58 3.30 -16.38
CA VAL A 29 -19.19 2.37 -15.43
C VAL A 29 -18.06 1.74 -14.61
N PRO A 30 -18.05 1.92 -13.27
CA PRO A 30 -17.07 1.29 -12.41
C PRO A 30 -17.17 -0.23 -12.49
N PRO A 31 -16.05 -0.98 -12.39
CA PRO A 31 -16.04 -2.44 -12.45
C PRO A 31 -17.01 -3.10 -11.44
N GLU A 32 -17.15 -2.56 -10.24
CA GLU A 32 -18.06 -3.04 -9.20
C GLU A 32 -19.55 -2.88 -9.53
N GLU A 33 -19.89 -2.02 -10.48
CA GLU A 33 -21.29 -1.83 -10.93
C GLU A 33 -21.59 -2.54 -12.27
N CYS A 34 -20.59 -3.17 -12.89
CA CYS A 34 -20.78 -3.89 -14.16
C CYS A 34 -21.78 -5.05 -14.03
N ASP A 35 -21.76 -5.79 -12.92
CA ASP A 35 -22.74 -6.87 -12.66
C ASP A 35 -24.19 -6.39 -12.69
N LYS A 36 -24.43 -5.18 -12.19
CA LYS A 36 -25.75 -4.56 -12.22
C LYS A 36 -26.18 -4.19 -13.64
N LEU A 37 -25.25 -3.65 -14.43
CA LEU A 37 -25.50 -3.37 -15.84
C LEU A 37 -25.81 -4.64 -16.62
N TYR A 38 -25.03 -5.72 -16.43
CA TYR A 38 -25.26 -7.00 -17.14
C TYR A 38 -26.58 -7.62 -16.76
N LYS A 39 -26.98 -7.53 -15.49
CA LYS A 39 -28.30 -7.96 -15.06
C LYS A 39 -29.41 -7.17 -15.78
N LEU A 40 -29.29 -5.86 -15.86
CA LEU A 40 -30.27 -5.02 -16.58
C LEU A 40 -30.32 -5.35 -18.08
N ILE A 41 -29.21 -5.67 -18.73
CA ILE A 41 -29.17 -6.12 -20.13
C ILE A 41 -29.90 -7.45 -20.29
N ILE A 42 -29.70 -8.40 -19.39
CA ILE A 42 -30.37 -9.71 -19.43
C ILE A 42 -31.87 -9.55 -19.20
N ASP A 43 -32.26 -8.76 -18.20
CA ASP A 43 -33.69 -8.52 -17.87
C ASP A 43 -34.38 -7.82 -19.06
N ALA A 44 -33.76 -6.81 -19.66
CA ALA A 44 -34.29 -6.12 -20.84
C ALA A 44 -34.42 -7.08 -22.03
N HIS A 45 -33.41 -7.94 -22.28
CA HIS A 45 -33.50 -8.95 -23.31
C HIS A 45 -34.62 -9.96 -23.07
N THR A 46 -34.77 -10.43 -21.83
CA THR A 46 -35.83 -11.37 -21.42
C THR A 46 -37.24 -10.79 -21.59
N ASN A 47 -37.37 -9.49 -21.36
CA ASN A 47 -38.61 -8.73 -21.53
C ASN A 47 -38.89 -8.33 -22.99
N GLY A 48 -37.99 -8.67 -23.95
CA GLY A 48 -38.12 -8.30 -25.36
C GLY A 48 -37.89 -6.80 -25.63
N GLU A 49 -37.19 -6.08 -24.75
CA GLU A 49 -36.87 -4.69 -24.95
C GLU A 49 -35.72 -4.55 -25.98
N ASP A 50 -35.74 -3.47 -26.77
CA ASP A 50 -34.67 -3.15 -27.71
C ASP A 50 -33.42 -2.69 -26.92
N LEU A 51 -32.35 -3.47 -27.04
CA LEU A 51 -31.10 -3.21 -26.33
C LEU A 51 -30.24 -2.21 -27.08
N PRO A 52 -29.59 -1.27 -26.36
CA PRO A 52 -28.66 -0.35 -27.00
C PRO A 52 -27.45 -1.08 -27.58
N PRO A 53 -26.90 -0.64 -28.72
CA PRO A 53 -25.69 -1.20 -29.32
C PRO A 53 -24.44 -0.75 -28.54
N LEU A 54 -24.25 -1.35 -27.36
CA LEU A 54 -23.13 -1.03 -26.46
C LEU A 54 -21.84 -1.70 -26.92
N THR A 55 -20.72 -1.05 -26.61
CA THR A 55 -19.38 -1.63 -26.73
C THR A 55 -18.54 -1.30 -25.50
N GLU A 56 -17.75 -2.24 -25.05
CA GLU A 56 -16.80 -2.11 -23.95
C GLU A 56 -15.40 -1.77 -24.48
N THR A 57 -14.65 -0.98 -23.73
CA THR A 57 -13.25 -0.68 -24.04
C THR A 57 -12.38 -1.84 -23.58
N ILE A 58 -11.49 -2.32 -24.45
CA ILE A 58 -10.61 -3.44 -24.17
C ILE A 58 -9.43 -2.96 -23.33
N GLY A 59 -9.21 -3.60 -22.17
CA GLY A 59 -8.08 -3.39 -21.29
C GLY A 59 -6.84 -4.25 -21.66
N ASN A 60 -5.76 -4.05 -20.88
CA ASN A 60 -4.53 -4.85 -21.05
C ASN A 60 -4.74 -6.33 -20.71
N ILE A 61 -5.46 -6.62 -19.62
CA ILE A 61 -5.87 -7.98 -19.24
C ILE A 61 -7.28 -8.19 -19.76
N ARG A 62 -7.50 -9.26 -20.50
CA ARG A 62 -8.77 -9.52 -21.19
C ARG A 62 -9.11 -10.99 -21.26
N PRO A 63 -10.38 -11.40 -21.28
CA PRO A 63 -10.77 -12.76 -21.62
C PRO A 63 -10.35 -13.08 -23.06
N LEU A 64 -10.05 -14.34 -23.33
CA LEU A 64 -9.70 -14.76 -24.68
C LEU A 64 -10.98 -14.84 -25.52
N VAL A 65 -11.21 -13.83 -26.32
CA VAL A 65 -12.27 -13.73 -27.31
C VAL A 65 -11.66 -13.50 -28.69
N ILE A 66 -12.27 -14.09 -29.70
CA ILE A 66 -11.82 -14.03 -31.06
C ILE A 66 -12.99 -13.62 -31.94
N ASP A 67 -12.82 -12.61 -32.81
CA ASP A 67 -13.79 -12.20 -33.81
C ASP A 67 -13.33 -12.66 -35.18
N MET A 68 -14.15 -13.46 -35.84
CA MET A 68 -13.89 -13.96 -37.18
C MET A 68 -15.00 -13.49 -38.14
N ASP A 69 -14.63 -12.82 -39.19
CA ASP A 69 -15.52 -12.34 -40.25
C ASP A 69 -15.32 -13.12 -41.54
N ILE A 70 -16.17 -14.06 -41.82
CA ILE A 70 -16.15 -14.83 -43.07
C ILE A 70 -16.96 -14.08 -44.11
N LYS A 71 -16.33 -13.71 -45.23
CA LYS A 71 -16.94 -12.87 -46.28
C LYS A 71 -17.03 -13.64 -47.58
N TYR A 72 -18.11 -13.39 -48.31
CA TYR A 72 -18.42 -14.03 -49.59
C TYR A 72 -18.77 -12.99 -50.63
N THR A 73 -18.28 -13.22 -51.87
CA THR A 73 -18.67 -12.39 -53.04
C THR A 73 -20.11 -12.67 -53.45
N GLY A 74 -20.63 -13.86 -53.20
CA GLY A 74 -22.01 -14.26 -53.44
C GLY A 74 -22.97 -13.82 -52.34
N LYS A 75 -24.28 -13.71 -52.66
CA LYS A 75 -25.35 -13.57 -51.66
C LYS A 75 -25.72 -14.91 -51.11
N HIS A 76 -25.44 -15.19 -49.85
CA HIS A 76 -25.83 -16.42 -49.18
C HIS A 76 -26.88 -16.13 -48.10
N THR A 77 -27.93 -16.94 -48.07
CA THR A 77 -29.03 -16.90 -47.08
C THR A 77 -28.92 -18.02 -46.06
N GLU A 78 -28.07 -19.00 -46.34
CA GLU A 78 -27.77 -20.14 -45.49
C GLU A 78 -26.24 -20.19 -45.18
N ARG A 79 -25.90 -20.71 -44.01
CA ARG A 79 -24.51 -20.90 -43.58
C ARG A 79 -23.77 -21.84 -44.49
N GLN A 80 -22.56 -21.46 -44.86
CA GLN A 80 -21.77 -22.22 -45.84
C GLN A 80 -20.81 -23.23 -45.21
N TYR A 81 -20.60 -23.16 -43.91
CA TYR A 81 -19.74 -24.08 -43.15
C TYR A 81 -20.56 -24.98 -42.20
N SER A 82 -19.99 -26.13 -41.83
CA SER A 82 -20.63 -27.15 -41.02
C SER A 82 -20.03 -27.19 -39.59
N SER A 83 -20.64 -28.02 -38.72
CA SER A 83 -20.12 -28.34 -37.40
C SER A 83 -18.72 -28.98 -37.47
N ASP A 84 -18.42 -29.75 -38.53
CA ASP A 84 -17.10 -30.32 -38.75
C ASP A 84 -16.04 -29.25 -39.06
N THR A 85 -16.43 -28.20 -39.82
CA THR A 85 -15.56 -27.03 -40.04
C THR A 85 -15.18 -26.38 -38.72
N LEU A 86 -16.18 -26.18 -37.85
CA LEU A 86 -15.95 -25.56 -36.51
C LEU A 86 -15.09 -26.46 -35.59
N LYS A 87 -15.27 -27.80 -35.70
CA LYS A 87 -14.45 -28.79 -34.97
C LYS A 87 -12.97 -28.71 -35.37
N GLN A 88 -12.68 -28.67 -36.67
CA GLN A 88 -11.33 -28.55 -37.18
C GLN A 88 -10.71 -27.20 -36.85
N LEU A 89 -11.49 -26.13 -36.95
CA LEU A 89 -11.07 -24.79 -36.52
C LEU A 89 -10.71 -24.75 -35.03
N HIS A 90 -11.52 -25.37 -34.16
CA HIS A 90 -11.23 -25.45 -32.73
C HIS A 90 -9.90 -26.20 -32.46
N ALA A 91 -9.66 -27.34 -33.10
CA ALA A 91 -8.41 -28.07 -32.96
C ALA A 91 -7.20 -27.24 -33.39
N PHE A 92 -7.32 -26.51 -34.50
CA PHE A 92 -6.28 -25.61 -34.99
C PHE A 92 -6.02 -24.46 -33.97
N LEU A 93 -7.08 -23.76 -33.53
CA LEU A 93 -6.93 -22.68 -32.58
C LEU A 93 -6.37 -23.14 -31.23
N TRP A 94 -6.81 -24.31 -30.75
CA TRP A 94 -6.29 -24.90 -29.52
C TRP A 94 -4.79 -25.19 -29.64
N SER A 95 -4.30 -25.71 -30.76
CA SER A 95 -2.87 -25.91 -31.00
C SER A 95 -2.08 -24.60 -30.89
N LYS A 96 -2.64 -23.48 -31.38
CA LYS A 96 -2.01 -22.16 -31.28
C LYS A 96 -2.09 -21.55 -29.86
N ILE A 97 -3.17 -21.79 -29.13
CA ILE A 97 -3.33 -21.35 -27.75
C ILE A 97 -2.31 -22.03 -26.84
N THR A 98 -2.06 -23.34 -27.03
CA THR A 98 -1.05 -24.07 -26.25
C THR A 98 0.40 -23.68 -26.56
N GLU A 99 0.66 -23.03 -27.71
CA GLU A 99 1.93 -22.35 -27.97
C GLU A 99 2.12 -21.07 -27.12
N VAL A 100 1.04 -20.51 -26.59
CA VAL A 100 1.03 -19.22 -25.86
C VAL A 100 0.87 -19.41 -24.35
N VAL A 101 -0.03 -20.30 -23.92
CA VAL A 101 -0.30 -20.57 -22.51
C VAL A 101 0.09 -21.99 -22.12
N GLN A 102 0.63 -22.16 -20.90
CA GLN A 102 0.94 -23.49 -20.38
C GLN A 102 -0.34 -24.08 -19.77
N VAL A 103 -0.70 -25.28 -20.21
CA VAL A 103 -1.88 -26.01 -19.75
C VAL A 103 -1.45 -27.41 -19.29
N SER A 104 -1.79 -27.78 -18.05
CA SER A 104 -1.52 -29.13 -17.54
C SER A 104 -2.49 -30.14 -18.15
N GLU A 105 -2.06 -31.40 -18.27
CA GLU A 105 -2.90 -32.50 -18.80
C GLU A 105 -4.22 -32.61 -18.01
N ASP A 106 -4.18 -32.50 -16.69
CA ASP A 106 -5.37 -32.63 -15.82
C ASP A 106 -6.42 -31.53 -16.05
N THR A 107 -6.00 -30.35 -16.48
CA THR A 107 -6.90 -29.19 -16.70
C THR A 107 -7.19 -28.94 -18.18
N SER A 108 -6.45 -29.57 -19.09
CA SER A 108 -6.52 -29.35 -20.54
C SER A 108 -7.94 -29.39 -21.07
N LYS A 109 -8.71 -30.40 -20.69
CA LYS A 109 -10.11 -30.56 -21.10
C LYS A 109 -11.00 -29.37 -20.74
N LEU A 110 -10.90 -28.84 -19.52
CA LEU A 110 -11.70 -27.70 -19.06
C LEU A 110 -11.23 -26.39 -19.69
N VAL A 111 -9.93 -26.21 -19.80
CA VAL A 111 -9.32 -24.99 -20.33
C VAL A 111 -9.56 -24.86 -21.83
N SER A 112 -9.60 -25.98 -22.57
CA SER A 112 -9.86 -26.00 -24.01
C SER A 112 -11.30 -25.69 -24.39
N GLN A 113 -12.23 -25.60 -23.44
CA GLN A 113 -13.63 -25.32 -23.76
C GLN A 113 -13.75 -23.98 -24.49
N CYS A 114 -14.39 -24.04 -25.67
CA CYS A 114 -14.65 -22.87 -26.51
C CYS A 114 -16.13 -22.79 -26.86
N LEU A 115 -16.73 -21.63 -26.59
CA LEU A 115 -18.10 -21.31 -26.94
C LEU A 115 -18.11 -20.60 -28.30
N TYR A 116 -18.85 -21.18 -29.25
CA TYR A 116 -19.09 -20.64 -30.58
C TYR A 116 -20.41 -19.87 -30.59
N LEU A 117 -20.31 -18.57 -30.79
CA LEU A 117 -21.45 -17.66 -30.86
C LEU A 117 -21.61 -17.15 -32.29
N THR A 118 -22.77 -17.36 -32.85
CA THR A 118 -23.04 -17.02 -34.25
C THR A 118 -24.40 -16.33 -34.39
N LYS A 119 -24.65 -15.68 -35.54
CA LYS A 119 -25.97 -15.22 -35.92
C LYS A 119 -26.73 -16.35 -36.58
N SER A 120 -28.05 -16.26 -36.64
CA SER A 120 -28.91 -17.35 -37.18
C SER A 120 -28.60 -17.66 -38.66
N LYS A 121 -28.10 -16.68 -39.43
CA LYS A 121 -27.81 -16.79 -40.87
C LYS A 121 -26.79 -15.72 -41.30
N PRO A 122 -26.12 -15.91 -42.47
CA PRO A 122 -25.30 -14.88 -43.09
C PRO A 122 -26.13 -13.60 -43.33
N TYR A 123 -25.47 -12.45 -43.28
CA TYR A 123 -26.10 -11.14 -43.44
C TYR A 123 -25.35 -10.27 -44.44
N PRO A 124 -26.00 -9.21 -44.99
CA PRO A 124 -25.37 -8.36 -46.01
C PRO A 124 -24.04 -7.77 -45.54
N CYS A 125 -23.04 -7.78 -46.44
CA CYS A 125 -21.75 -7.15 -46.19
C CYS A 125 -21.72 -5.76 -46.83
N ASN A 126 -21.42 -4.75 -46.04
CA ASN A 126 -21.31 -3.35 -46.52
C ASN A 126 -19.90 -3.01 -47.07
N LYS A 127 -18.98 -3.99 -47.10
CA LYS A 127 -17.62 -3.81 -47.61
C LYS A 127 -17.59 -4.04 -49.11
N SER A 128 -16.98 -3.13 -49.85
CA SER A 128 -16.82 -3.25 -51.31
C SER A 128 -16.17 -4.56 -51.70
N GLY A 129 -16.72 -5.25 -52.71
CA GLY A 129 -16.22 -6.54 -53.20
C GLY A 129 -16.91 -7.76 -52.56
N TYR A 130 -17.70 -7.61 -51.51
CA TYR A 130 -18.42 -8.70 -50.85
C TYR A 130 -19.91 -8.44 -50.78
N SER A 131 -20.71 -9.47 -50.91
CA SER A 131 -22.18 -9.38 -50.85
C SER A 131 -22.80 -9.89 -49.59
N SER A 132 -22.18 -10.86 -48.95
CA SER A 132 -22.61 -11.40 -47.66
C SER A 132 -21.43 -11.71 -46.73
N LYS A 133 -21.69 -11.73 -45.45
CA LYS A 133 -20.75 -12.20 -44.44
C LYS A 133 -21.44 -13.04 -43.38
N ASP A 134 -20.68 -13.92 -42.77
CA ASP A 134 -21.06 -14.72 -41.61
C ASP A 134 -19.99 -14.52 -40.52
N GLY A 135 -20.37 -13.93 -39.38
CA GLY A 135 -19.45 -13.64 -38.27
C GLY A 135 -19.51 -14.73 -37.22
N ILE A 136 -18.37 -15.07 -36.64
CA ILE A 136 -18.24 -16.02 -35.55
C ILE A 136 -17.49 -15.33 -34.42
N HIS A 137 -18.10 -15.30 -33.23
CA HIS A 137 -17.42 -14.95 -31.99
C HIS A 137 -17.04 -16.23 -31.24
N LEU A 138 -15.80 -16.35 -30.86
CA LEU A 138 -15.27 -17.47 -30.09
C LEU A 138 -14.88 -16.96 -28.70
N LEU A 139 -15.30 -17.66 -27.67
CA LEU A 139 -14.97 -17.38 -26.29
C LEU A 139 -14.37 -18.60 -25.61
N PHE A 140 -13.16 -18.45 -25.11
CA PHE A 140 -12.52 -19.42 -24.22
C PHE A 140 -12.72 -18.95 -22.77
N PRO A 141 -13.79 -19.40 -22.07
CA PRO A 141 -14.24 -18.80 -20.82
C PRO A 141 -13.24 -18.96 -19.66
N ASN A 142 -12.37 -19.94 -19.76
CA ASN A 142 -11.40 -20.29 -18.74
C ASN A 142 -10.00 -19.68 -19.01
N ILE A 143 -9.86 -18.87 -20.06
CA ILE A 143 -8.60 -18.25 -20.45
C ILE A 143 -8.72 -16.73 -20.39
N VAL A 144 -7.90 -16.11 -19.53
CA VAL A 144 -7.70 -14.66 -19.45
C VAL A 144 -6.22 -14.37 -19.64
N ILE A 145 -5.89 -13.54 -20.62
CA ILE A 145 -4.52 -13.24 -21.02
C ILE A 145 -4.28 -11.72 -21.10
N ASN A 146 -3.03 -11.34 -21.09
CA ASN A 146 -2.65 -9.94 -21.34
C ASN A 146 -2.56 -9.62 -22.84
N GLU A 147 -2.46 -8.35 -23.14
CA GLU A 147 -2.40 -7.82 -24.52
C GLU A 147 -1.21 -8.42 -25.30
N THR A 148 -0.06 -8.62 -24.68
CA THR A 148 1.13 -9.19 -25.35
C THR A 148 0.89 -10.64 -25.78
N ALA A 149 0.35 -11.46 -24.89
CA ALA A 149 0.00 -12.84 -25.20
C ALA A 149 -1.08 -12.92 -26.29
N HIS A 150 -2.08 -12.01 -26.23
CA HIS A 150 -3.10 -11.91 -27.27
C HIS A 150 -2.53 -11.53 -28.64
N ASN A 151 -1.58 -10.59 -28.69
CA ASN A 151 -0.93 -10.19 -29.94
C ASN A 151 -0.06 -11.32 -30.52
N ILE A 152 0.65 -12.07 -29.66
CA ILE A 152 1.41 -13.23 -30.10
C ILE A 152 0.49 -14.32 -30.67
N LEU A 153 -0.60 -14.62 -29.98
CA LEU A 153 -1.59 -15.57 -30.48
C LEU A 153 -2.14 -15.12 -31.85
N SER A 154 -2.45 -13.84 -31.98
CA SER A 154 -2.88 -13.27 -33.24
C SER A 154 -1.84 -13.45 -34.35
N ASP A 155 -0.57 -13.12 -34.09
CA ASP A 155 0.52 -13.28 -35.05
C ASP A 155 0.67 -14.77 -35.46
N LEU A 156 0.57 -15.71 -34.51
CA LEU A 156 0.65 -17.17 -34.77
C LEU A 156 -0.52 -17.68 -35.62
N VAL A 157 -1.72 -17.16 -35.37
CA VAL A 157 -2.90 -17.53 -36.17
C VAL A 157 -2.83 -16.91 -37.55
N GLN A 158 -2.39 -15.65 -37.68
CA GLN A 158 -2.22 -14.98 -38.96
C GLN A 158 -1.10 -15.62 -39.81
N SER A 159 0.01 -16.07 -39.23
CA SER A 159 1.07 -16.73 -39.97
C SER A 159 0.64 -18.03 -40.63
N ASP A 160 -0.37 -18.68 -40.06
CA ASP A 160 -0.93 -19.96 -40.54
C ASP A 160 -2.36 -19.79 -41.10
N GLN A 161 -2.75 -18.60 -41.55
CA GLN A 161 -4.12 -18.33 -42.00
C GLN A 161 -4.51 -19.17 -43.24
N ASP A 162 -3.55 -19.63 -44.04
CA ASP A 162 -3.78 -20.56 -45.15
C ASP A 162 -4.40 -21.88 -44.67
N LYS A 163 -4.01 -22.35 -43.48
CA LYS A 163 -4.60 -23.56 -42.87
C LYS A 163 -6.07 -23.35 -42.49
N ILE A 164 -6.41 -22.18 -42.00
CA ILE A 164 -7.82 -21.80 -41.70
C ILE A 164 -8.62 -21.81 -43.00
N PHE A 165 -8.04 -21.25 -44.07
CA PHE A 165 -8.69 -21.26 -45.37
C PHE A 165 -8.87 -22.70 -45.93
N ASP A 166 -7.88 -23.58 -45.79
CA ASP A 166 -7.96 -24.97 -46.19
C ASP A 166 -9.07 -25.74 -45.41
N ILE A 167 -9.19 -25.48 -44.10
CA ILE A 167 -10.29 -26.00 -43.28
C ILE A 167 -11.66 -25.58 -43.84
N PHE A 168 -11.87 -24.27 -44.10
CA PHE A 168 -13.12 -23.82 -44.65
C PHE A 168 -13.34 -24.29 -46.11
N SER A 169 -12.32 -24.39 -46.93
CA SER A 169 -12.43 -24.84 -48.31
C SER A 169 -12.73 -26.34 -48.44
N SER A 170 -12.17 -27.14 -47.55
CA SER A 170 -12.37 -28.58 -47.57
C SER A 170 -13.68 -29.06 -46.93
N THR A 171 -14.27 -28.29 -46.05
CA THR A 171 -15.41 -28.66 -45.21
C THR A 171 -16.65 -27.83 -45.45
N SER A 172 -16.57 -26.74 -46.19
CA SER A 172 -17.68 -25.80 -46.48
C SER A 172 -18.26 -26.04 -47.86
N THR A 173 -19.55 -25.68 -48.01
CA THR A 173 -20.23 -25.74 -49.33
C THR A 173 -19.72 -24.68 -50.28
N THR A 174 -19.30 -23.55 -49.77
CA THR A 174 -18.67 -22.46 -50.52
C THR A 174 -17.50 -21.89 -49.69
N PRO A 175 -16.28 -21.85 -50.26
CA PRO A 175 -15.13 -21.32 -49.58
C PRO A 175 -15.26 -19.81 -49.36
N PRO A 176 -14.65 -19.27 -48.28
CA PRO A 176 -14.58 -17.83 -48.03
C PRO A 176 -13.90 -17.09 -49.19
N SER A 177 -14.34 -15.86 -49.46
CA SER A 177 -13.77 -14.98 -50.48
C SER A 177 -12.75 -13.95 -49.95
N ASN A 178 -12.50 -13.90 -48.65
CA ASN A 178 -11.61 -12.92 -47.98
C ASN A 178 -10.23 -13.49 -47.64
N LEU A 179 -9.65 -14.24 -48.58
CA LEU A 179 -8.33 -14.85 -48.45
C LEU A 179 -7.19 -13.88 -48.14
N ASP A 180 -7.23 -12.71 -48.81
CA ASP A 180 -6.19 -11.67 -48.71
C ASP A 180 -6.45 -10.70 -47.56
N GLU A 181 -7.50 -10.92 -46.77
CA GLU A 181 -7.89 -10.10 -45.63
C GLU A 181 -7.83 -10.89 -44.35
N THR A 182 -7.55 -10.18 -43.28
CA THR A 182 -7.50 -10.75 -41.91
C THR A 182 -8.86 -11.38 -41.55
N LEU A 183 -8.91 -12.72 -41.51
CA LEU A 183 -10.07 -13.46 -40.96
C LEU A 183 -10.18 -13.25 -39.46
N PHE A 184 -9.07 -12.99 -38.81
CA PHE A 184 -8.91 -12.85 -37.39
C PHE A 184 -8.58 -11.40 -37.04
N ASP A 185 -9.51 -10.68 -36.43
CA ASP A 185 -9.27 -9.30 -36.02
C ASP A 185 -8.72 -9.22 -34.58
N ALA A 186 -7.40 -9.16 -34.49
CA ALA A 186 -6.71 -8.99 -33.19
C ALA A 186 -6.60 -7.54 -32.72
N LYS A 187 -6.87 -6.58 -33.59
CA LYS A 187 -6.74 -5.15 -33.26
C LYS A 187 -8.06 -4.50 -32.89
N VAL A 188 -9.04 -5.30 -32.49
CA VAL A 188 -10.33 -4.81 -31.98
C VAL A 188 -10.07 -3.93 -30.75
N LYS A 189 -10.43 -2.68 -30.84
CA LYS A 189 -10.31 -1.71 -29.73
C LYS A 189 -11.52 -1.69 -28.81
N ARG A 190 -12.61 -2.34 -29.18
CA ARG A 190 -13.87 -2.38 -28.45
C ARG A 190 -14.58 -3.70 -28.68
N TRP A 191 -15.17 -4.23 -27.65
CA TRP A 191 -15.92 -5.48 -27.69
C TRP A 191 -17.40 -5.26 -27.40
N MET A 192 -18.28 -5.94 -28.13
CA MET A 192 -19.72 -5.85 -27.91
C MET A 192 -20.16 -6.89 -26.86
N PRO A 193 -20.76 -6.47 -25.73
CA PRO A 193 -21.27 -7.41 -24.74
C PRO A 193 -22.27 -8.39 -25.33
N TYR A 194 -22.32 -9.59 -24.74
CA TYR A 194 -23.33 -10.60 -25.13
C TYR A 194 -24.75 -10.04 -25.04
N LEU A 195 -25.65 -10.44 -25.94
CA LEU A 195 -27.00 -9.93 -26.14
C LEU A 195 -27.14 -8.54 -26.77
N CYS A 196 -26.08 -7.72 -26.77
CA CYS A 196 -26.08 -6.46 -27.50
C CYS A 196 -25.89 -6.70 -29.01
N HIS A 197 -26.45 -5.86 -29.84
CA HIS A 197 -26.37 -5.97 -31.30
C HIS A 197 -26.37 -4.59 -31.98
N LYS A 198 -25.91 -4.55 -33.21
CA LYS A 198 -26.06 -3.36 -34.08
C LYS A 198 -27.51 -3.19 -34.49
N GLU A 199 -27.87 -1.96 -34.83
CA GLU A 199 -29.21 -1.65 -35.32
C GLU A 199 -29.61 -2.51 -36.55
N ASN A 200 -30.76 -3.11 -36.51
CA ASN A 200 -31.27 -4.03 -37.55
C ASN A 200 -30.45 -5.33 -37.75
N GLU A 201 -29.63 -5.70 -36.77
CA GLU A 201 -28.87 -6.96 -36.78
C GLU A 201 -29.31 -7.83 -35.59
N GLU A 202 -29.15 -9.14 -35.74
CA GLU A 202 -29.33 -10.08 -34.61
C GLU A 202 -28.08 -10.03 -33.70
N TYR A 203 -28.26 -10.33 -32.40
CA TYR A 203 -27.16 -10.60 -31.52
C TYR A 203 -26.57 -12.01 -31.78
N TYR A 204 -25.32 -12.21 -31.40
CA TYR A 204 -24.67 -13.51 -31.48
C TYR A 204 -25.25 -14.48 -30.44
N LYS A 205 -25.67 -15.67 -30.88
CA LYS A 205 -26.26 -16.72 -30.03
C LYS A 205 -25.26 -17.85 -29.83
N LEU A 206 -25.25 -18.46 -28.66
CA LEU A 206 -24.46 -19.67 -28.42
C LEU A 206 -25.01 -20.78 -29.30
N GLU A 207 -24.21 -21.32 -30.19
CA GLU A 207 -24.59 -22.38 -31.12
C GLU A 207 -24.00 -23.71 -30.74
N GLN A 208 -22.68 -23.75 -30.47
CA GLN A 208 -21.95 -24.96 -30.15
C GLN A 208 -20.89 -24.70 -29.09
N ILE A 209 -20.50 -25.78 -28.39
CA ILE A 209 -19.39 -25.79 -27.45
C ILE A 209 -18.48 -26.93 -27.82
N PHE A 210 -17.19 -26.67 -27.93
CA PHE A 210 -16.17 -27.67 -28.16
C PHE A 210 -15.21 -27.78 -26.99
N GLU A 211 -14.68 -28.95 -26.75
CA GLU A 211 -13.56 -29.19 -25.86
C GLU A 211 -12.53 -30.08 -26.58
N TYR A 212 -11.25 -29.95 -26.23
CA TYR A 212 -10.18 -30.76 -26.79
C TYR A 212 -9.78 -31.85 -25.80
N PHE A 213 -9.84 -33.10 -26.27
CA PHE A 213 -9.54 -34.26 -25.44
C PHE A 213 -9.02 -35.42 -26.31
N ASN A 214 -7.96 -36.12 -25.88
CA ASN A 214 -7.34 -37.22 -26.60
C ASN A 214 -7.01 -36.89 -28.07
N ASP A 215 -6.37 -35.75 -28.28
CA ASP A 215 -5.97 -35.24 -29.60
C ASP A 215 -7.10 -34.95 -30.58
N GLU A 216 -8.32 -34.87 -30.09
CA GLU A 216 -9.50 -34.51 -30.89
C GLU A 216 -10.36 -33.43 -30.25
N SER A 217 -10.96 -32.59 -31.10
CA SER A 217 -12.00 -31.67 -30.71
C SER A 217 -13.37 -32.39 -30.64
N ILE A 218 -13.98 -32.38 -29.50
CA ILE A 218 -15.27 -33.03 -29.24
C ILE A 218 -16.35 -31.98 -29.07
N SER A 219 -17.46 -32.08 -29.83
CA SER A 219 -18.63 -31.23 -29.64
C SER A 219 -19.42 -31.71 -28.43
N LEU A 220 -19.71 -30.77 -27.50
CA LEU A 220 -20.61 -31.04 -26.39
C LEU A 220 -22.07 -30.84 -26.87
N SER A 221 -22.91 -31.87 -26.78
CA SER A 221 -24.35 -31.70 -27.10
C SER A 221 -25.04 -30.72 -26.15
N SER A 222 -26.05 -29.98 -26.65
CA SER A 222 -26.84 -29.06 -25.84
C SER A 222 -27.51 -29.75 -24.64
N ASP A 223 -27.83 -31.03 -24.72
CA ASP A 223 -28.42 -31.83 -23.66
C ASP A 223 -27.39 -32.23 -22.58
N ALA A 224 -26.15 -32.47 -22.96
CA ALA A 224 -25.04 -32.70 -22.03
C ALA A 224 -24.68 -31.41 -21.27
N VAL A 225 -24.86 -30.26 -21.91
CA VAL A 225 -24.63 -28.92 -21.32
C VAL A 225 -25.70 -28.58 -20.28
N THR A 226 -26.98 -28.97 -20.50
CA THR A 226 -28.08 -28.71 -19.58
C THR A 226 -28.12 -29.61 -18.36
N SER A 227 -27.62 -30.86 -18.45
CA SER A 227 -27.72 -31.82 -17.36
C SER A 227 -26.55 -31.86 -16.39
N LYS A 228 -25.36 -31.48 -16.83
CA LYS A 228 -24.12 -31.58 -16.05
C LYS A 228 -23.44 -30.25 -15.76
N TYR A 229 -23.74 -29.22 -16.55
CA TYR A 229 -23.14 -27.89 -16.42
C TYR A 229 -24.19 -26.78 -16.64
N THR A 230 -24.94 -26.42 -15.62
CA THR A 230 -25.81 -25.25 -15.57
C THR A 230 -25.03 -23.90 -15.71
N ILE A 231 -23.84 -23.92 -16.27
CA ILE A 231 -22.86 -22.84 -16.18
C ILE A 231 -23.02 -21.86 -17.35
N TYR A 232 -23.42 -22.30 -18.54
CA TYR A 232 -23.44 -21.43 -19.74
C TYR A 232 -24.76 -20.65 -19.93
N THR A 233 -25.26 -20.07 -18.84
CA THR A 233 -26.39 -19.15 -18.88
C THR A 233 -26.04 -17.83 -19.56
N PRO A 234 -27.01 -17.03 -20.05
CA PRO A 234 -26.71 -15.67 -20.54
C PRO A 234 -25.94 -14.83 -19.54
N SER A 235 -26.20 -15.00 -18.24
CA SER A 235 -25.47 -14.33 -17.16
C SER A 235 -24.00 -14.76 -17.10
N PHE A 236 -23.70 -16.03 -17.32
CA PHE A 236 -22.31 -16.50 -17.39
C PHE A 236 -21.61 -15.96 -18.63
N ILE A 237 -22.22 -16.09 -19.81
CA ILE A 237 -21.61 -15.71 -21.09
C ILE A 237 -21.29 -14.21 -21.11
N ILE A 238 -22.24 -13.34 -20.70
CA ILE A 238 -22.01 -11.90 -20.69
C ILE A 238 -20.86 -11.50 -19.76
N LYS A 239 -20.77 -12.14 -18.59
CA LYS A 239 -19.67 -11.93 -17.64
C LYS A 239 -18.34 -12.45 -18.17
N ALA A 240 -18.33 -13.68 -18.72
CA ALA A 240 -17.11 -14.30 -19.23
C ALA A 240 -16.51 -13.52 -20.41
N MET A 241 -17.35 -12.88 -21.23
CA MET A 241 -16.95 -12.03 -22.37
C MET A 241 -16.59 -10.61 -21.96
N SER A 242 -16.95 -10.18 -20.75
CA SER A 242 -16.76 -8.79 -20.31
C SER A 242 -15.30 -8.39 -20.18
N MET A 243 -14.98 -7.24 -20.75
CA MET A 243 -13.67 -6.56 -20.64
C MET A 243 -13.57 -5.71 -19.37
N LEU A 244 -14.65 -5.59 -18.57
CA LEU A 244 -14.76 -4.64 -17.46
C LEU A 244 -14.97 -5.30 -16.10
N ARG A 245 -15.02 -6.63 -16.04
CA ARG A 245 -15.24 -7.33 -14.78
C ARG A 245 -14.08 -7.11 -13.79
N PRO A 246 -14.36 -6.92 -12.47
CA PRO A 246 -13.35 -6.57 -11.48
C PRO A 246 -12.37 -7.71 -11.13
N ASP A 247 -12.74 -8.96 -11.47
CA ASP A 247 -11.96 -10.17 -11.19
C ASP A 247 -11.04 -10.61 -12.34
N LEU A 248 -10.84 -9.75 -13.36
CA LEU A 248 -9.94 -10.05 -14.47
C LEU A 248 -8.50 -10.20 -13.96
N LYS A 249 -8.03 -11.45 -13.96
CA LYS A 249 -6.64 -11.83 -13.68
C LYS A 249 -6.22 -12.85 -14.69
N GLU A 250 -4.94 -12.85 -15.06
CA GLU A 250 -4.35 -13.91 -15.89
C GLU A 250 -4.58 -15.26 -15.23
N THR A 251 -5.07 -16.22 -16.03
CA THR A 251 -5.51 -17.53 -15.50
C THR A 251 -4.47 -18.61 -15.63
N HIS A 252 -3.44 -18.41 -16.48
CA HIS A 252 -2.44 -19.43 -16.83
C HIS A 252 -1.04 -18.84 -16.88
N GLU A 253 -0.04 -19.67 -16.65
CA GLU A 253 1.34 -19.34 -16.93
C GLU A 253 1.56 -19.30 -18.44
N TYR A 254 2.47 -18.45 -18.88
CA TYR A 254 2.78 -18.30 -20.29
C TYR A 254 3.91 -19.22 -20.72
N SER A 255 3.88 -19.61 -22.01
CA SER A 255 5.00 -20.32 -22.64
C SER A 255 6.26 -19.44 -22.70
N ASP A 256 7.42 -20.05 -22.88
CA ASP A 256 8.69 -19.33 -23.04
C ASP A 256 8.64 -18.30 -24.19
N LEU A 257 7.87 -18.57 -25.22
CA LEU A 257 7.64 -17.64 -26.34
C LEU A 257 7.03 -16.32 -25.86
N VAL A 258 6.01 -16.39 -25.01
CA VAL A 258 5.34 -15.20 -24.44
C VAL A 258 6.19 -14.59 -23.36
N LEU A 259 6.77 -15.39 -22.47
CA LEU A 259 7.62 -14.89 -21.39
C LEU A 259 8.83 -14.13 -21.94
N ASN A 260 9.43 -14.62 -23.02
CA ASN A 260 10.54 -13.93 -23.69
C ASN A 260 10.08 -12.61 -24.32
N LYS A 261 8.90 -12.58 -24.93
CA LYS A 261 8.34 -11.37 -25.54
C LYS A 261 7.78 -10.40 -24.49
N LEU A 262 7.23 -10.89 -23.37
CA LEU A 262 6.86 -10.09 -22.19
C LEU A 262 8.10 -9.49 -21.53
N LYS A 263 9.15 -10.28 -21.35
CA LYS A 263 10.46 -9.80 -20.91
C LYS A 263 10.99 -8.75 -21.89
N ALA A 264 10.92 -8.99 -23.20
CA ALA A 264 11.29 -8.02 -24.23
C ALA A 264 10.36 -6.79 -24.25
N THR A 265 9.07 -6.95 -23.97
CA THR A 265 8.10 -5.84 -23.89
C THR A 265 8.21 -5.09 -22.58
N THR A 266 8.49 -5.77 -21.48
CA THR A 266 8.80 -5.15 -20.18
C THR A 266 10.14 -4.41 -20.26
N THR A 267 11.09 -4.96 -21.03
CA THR A 267 12.35 -4.29 -21.34
C THR A 267 12.12 -3.15 -22.33
N LYS A 268 11.27 -3.31 -23.33
CA LYS A 268 10.82 -2.21 -24.21
C LYS A 268 9.94 -1.18 -23.48
N GLN A 269 9.13 -1.57 -22.50
CA GLN A 269 8.40 -0.63 -21.66
C GLN A 269 9.31 0.04 -20.62
N SER A 270 10.30 -0.63 -20.06
CA SER A 270 11.31 -0.03 -19.21
C SER A 270 12.30 0.80 -20.04
N SER A 271 12.64 0.42 -21.25
CA SER A 271 13.45 1.21 -22.16
C SER A 271 12.66 2.30 -22.88
N ALA A 272 11.39 2.09 -23.19
CA ALA A 272 10.49 3.16 -23.59
C ALA A 272 10.19 4.15 -22.45
N MET A 273 10.22 3.68 -21.18
CA MET A 273 10.19 4.53 -19.99
C MET A 273 11.48 5.35 -19.79
N VAL A 274 12.61 4.89 -20.31
CA VAL A 274 13.90 5.60 -20.27
C VAL A 274 14.04 6.54 -21.50
N GLY A 275 13.06 6.58 -22.40
CA GLY A 275 13.05 7.51 -23.54
C GLY A 275 14.13 7.25 -24.60
N THR A 276 14.55 5.99 -24.75
CA THR A 276 15.40 5.62 -25.89
C THR A 276 14.49 5.38 -27.08
N GLY A 277 14.57 6.22 -28.10
CA GLY A 277 14.12 5.84 -29.45
C GLY A 277 14.85 4.57 -29.84
N ASP A 278 14.25 3.72 -30.56
CA ASP A 278 14.67 2.39 -30.98
C ASP A 278 16.05 1.93 -30.44
N GLU A 279 16.06 1.28 -29.25
CA GLU A 279 17.31 0.77 -28.65
C GLU A 279 18.08 -0.14 -29.63
N ASN A 280 17.37 -0.77 -30.58
CA ASN A 280 17.99 -1.59 -31.61
C ASN A 280 18.90 -0.76 -32.53
N ASP A 281 18.59 0.52 -32.82
CA ASP A 281 19.44 1.37 -33.66
C ASP A 281 20.69 1.84 -32.94
N ILE A 282 20.62 2.08 -31.63
CA ILE A 282 21.79 2.47 -30.82
C ILE A 282 22.68 1.26 -30.58
N TYR A 283 22.09 0.11 -30.36
CA TYR A 283 22.83 -1.14 -30.13
C TYR A 283 23.33 -1.79 -31.41
N THR A 284 22.63 -1.67 -32.54
CA THR A 284 23.15 -2.16 -33.82
C THR A 284 24.43 -1.46 -34.26
N ASN A 285 24.60 -0.16 -33.97
CA ASN A 285 25.87 0.52 -34.24
C ASN A 285 27.03 0.13 -33.28
N TYR A 286 26.74 -0.45 -32.11
CA TYR A 286 27.75 -0.99 -31.19
C TYR A 286 28.09 -2.46 -31.46
N TYR A 287 27.24 -3.18 -32.24
CA TYR A 287 27.32 -4.64 -32.40
C TYR A 287 27.87 -5.08 -33.76
N VAL A 288 28.20 -4.17 -34.65
CA VAL A 288 28.64 -4.54 -36.03
C VAL A 288 30.08 -5.11 -36.07
N ASP A 289 30.82 -5.07 -34.93
CA ASP A 289 32.22 -5.49 -34.94
C ASP A 289 32.57 -6.81 -34.22
N ASN A 290 31.62 -7.55 -33.68
CA ASN A 290 31.91 -8.85 -33.08
C ASN A 290 30.72 -9.82 -33.19
N ASP A 291 30.92 -10.97 -33.84
CA ASP A 291 30.01 -12.09 -34.06
C ASP A 291 29.45 -12.76 -32.76
N GLN A 292 29.20 -12.03 -31.72
CA GLN A 292 28.56 -12.54 -30.50
C GLN A 292 27.23 -11.85 -30.26
N VAL A 293 26.14 -12.62 -30.29
CA VAL A 293 24.79 -12.19 -29.85
C VAL A 293 24.84 -11.85 -28.37
N ILE A 294 24.91 -10.57 -28.02
CA ILE A 294 24.89 -10.12 -26.63
C ILE A 294 23.44 -9.92 -26.18
N ASN A 295 23.12 -10.47 -25.01
CA ASN A 295 21.78 -10.38 -24.41
C ASN A 295 21.46 -8.90 -24.01
N PRO A 296 20.35 -8.30 -24.50
CA PRO A 296 19.98 -6.91 -24.16
C PRO A 296 19.86 -6.62 -22.65
N PHE A 297 19.46 -7.61 -21.83
CA PHE A 297 19.45 -7.49 -20.37
C PHE A 297 20.83 -7.23 -19.78
N LYS A 298 21.86 -7.83 -20.35
CA LYS A 298 23.24 -7.62 -19.91
C LYS A 298 23.72 -6.20 -20.12
N ILE A 299 23.17 -5.50 -21.09
CA ILE A 299 23.53 -4.12 -21.43
C ILE A 299 22.86 -3.09 -20.50
N VAL A 300 21.58 -3.30 -20.15
CA VAL A 300 20.90 -2.45 -19.15
C VAL A 300 21.62 -2.58 -17.81
N GLU A 301 21.98 -3.80 -17.46
CA GLU A 301 22.76 -4.12 -16.26
C GLU A 301 24.15 -3.50 -16.32
N GLU A 302 24.84 -3.58 -17.46
CA GLU A 302 26.16 -2.95 -17.68
C GLU A 302 26.08 -1.41 -17.62
N ASN A 303 25.07 -0.79 -18.17
CA ASN A 303 24.87 0.68 -18.09
C ASN A 303 24.58 1.13 -16.65
N GLN A 304 23.80 0.37 -15.91
CA GLN A 304 23.56 0.63 -14.49
C GLN A 304 24.85 0.43 -13.68
N LEU A 305 25.59 -0.64 -13.94
CA LEU A 305 26.89 -0.88 -13.33
C LEU A 305 27.91 0.23 -13.67
N LYS A 306 27.91 0.71 -14.92
CA LYS A 306 28.76 1.84 -15.34
C LYS A 306 28.42 3.12 -14.55
N TYR A 307 27.15 3.39 -14.32
CA TYR A 307 26.71 4.51 -13.49
C TYR A 307 27.17 4.33 -12.03
N VAL A 308 26.94 3.14 -11.45
CA VAL A 308 27.40 2.81 -10.08
C VAL A 308 28.91 2.95 -9.95
N ARG A 309 29.71 2.45 -10.92
CA ARG A 309 31.17 2.64 -10.98
C ARG A 309 31.56 4.11 -11.00
N GLY A 310 30.81 4.94 -11.73
CA GLY A 310 31.01 6.39 -11.73
C GLY A 310 30.75 7.00 -10.35
N LEU A 311 29.67 6.59 -9.67
CA LEU A 311 29.34 7.07 -8.33
C LEU A 311 30.40 6.68 -7.29
N VAL A 312 30.96 5.46 -7.37
CA VAL A 312 32.04 5.01 -6.48
C VAL A 312 33.29 5.92 -6.61
N LYS A 313 33.60 6.37 -7.82
CA LYS A 313 34.72 7.30 -8.05
C LYS A 313 34.51 8.68 -7.45
N CYS A 314 33.31 9.06 -7.12
CA CYS A 314 33.00 10.31 -6.42
C CYS A 314 33.29 10.25 -4.93
N LEU A 315 33.44 9.04 -4.35
CA LEU A 315 33.61 8.87 -2.91
C LEU A 315 35.01 9.32 -2.45
N SER A 316 35.06 9.93 -1.26
CA SER A 316 36.27 10.53 -0.72
C SER A 316 37.20 9.52 -0.03
N GLU A 317 38.51 9.84 0.01
CA GLU A 317 39.50 9.11 0.82
C GLU A 317 39.10 9.05 2.30
N LYS A 318 38.50 10.13 2.83
CA LYS A 318 38.01 10.17 4.20
C LYS A 318 36.97 9.06 4.46
N ARG A 319 36.05 8.84 3.54
CA ARG A 319 35.02 7.77 3.64
C ARG A 319 35.67 6.38 3.56
N ALA A 320 36.75 6.22 2.81
CA ALA A 320 37.49 4.96 2.70
C ALA A 320 38.34 4.67 3.96
N THR A 321 38.80 5.72 4.68
CA THR A 321 39.65 5.60 5.86
C THR A 321 38.86 5.36 7.16
N GLU A 322 37.64 5.90 7.29
CA GLU A 322 36.81 5.71 8.46
C GLU A 322 36.10 4.34 8.37
N TYR A 323 36.40 3.45 9.32
CA TYR A 323 35.95 2.05 9.28
C TYR A 323 34.42 1.88 9.04
N ASN A 324 33.59 2.65 9.73
CA ASN A 324 32.12 2.52 9.60
C ASN A 324 31.62 2.98 8.22
N THR A 325 32.14 4.08 7.69
CA THR A 325 31.74 4.58 6.36
C THR A 325 32.26 3.68 5.25
N TRP A 326 33.46 3.14 5.38
CA TRP A 326 34.04 2.15 4.49
C TRP A 326 33.21 0.86 4.46
N LEU A 327 32.83 0.36 5.63
CA LEU A 327 31.98 -0.83 5.77
C LEU A 327 30.59 -0.61 5.14
N ASN A 328 29.99 0.57 5.35
CA ASN A 328 28.70 0.93 4.78
C ASN A 328 28.72 0.96 3.24
N VAL A 329 29.80 1.46 2.63
CA VAL A 329 29.99 1.39 1.17
C VAL A 329 30.08 -0.06 0.72
N GLY A 330 30.78 -0.93 1.45
CA GLY A 330 30.84 -2.35 1.16
C GLY A 330 29.47 -3.03 1.19
N PHE A 331 28.65 -2.77 2.21
CA PHE A 331 27.26 -3.26 2.27
C PHE A 331 26.41 -2.70 1.12
N CYS A 332 26.54 -1.43 0.82
CA CYS A 332 25.79 -0.77 -0.25
C CYS A 332 26.08 -1.42 -1.61
N LEU A 333 27.34 -1.56 -1.96
CA LEU A 333 27.75 -2.16 -3.22
C LEU A 333 27.35 -3.63 -3.31
N TYR A 334 27.51 -4.39 -2.22
CA TYR A 334 27.06 -5.78 -2.16
C TYR A 334 25.54 -5.89 -2.40
N ASN A 335 24.73 -5.03 -1.78
CA ASN A 335 23.27 -5.01 -1.93
C ASN A 335 22.83 -4.58 -3.35
N ILE A 336 23.62 -3.75 -4.04
CA ILE A 336 23.33 -3.35 -5.42
C ILE A 336 23.66 -4.50 -6.38
N ASN A 337 24.89 -5.01 -6.34
CA ASN A 337 25.31 -6.16 -7.13
C ASN A 337 26.57 -6.80 -6.51
N SER A 338 26.53 -8.12 -6.28
CA SER A 338 27.64 -8.88 -5.71
C SER A 338 28.91 -8.90 -6.58
N GLU A 339 28.83 -8.50 -7.85
CA GLU A 339 29.98 -8.39 -8.75
C GLU A 339 30.80 -7.10 -8.55
N LEU A 340 30.34 -6.16 -7.69
CA LEU A 340 31.01 -4.88 -7.43
C LEU A 340 32.17 -4.95 -6.40
N LEU A 341 32.66 -6.13 -6.09
CA LEU A 341 33.85 -6.29 -5.24
C LEU A 341 35.11 -5.59 -5.79
N PRO A 342 35.41 -5.61 -7.12
CA PRO A 342 36.53 -4.86 -7.65
C PRO A 342 36.42 -3.35 -7.38
N GLU A 343 35.26 -2.77 -7.54
CA GLU A 343 35.00 -1.35 -7.30
C GLU A 343 35.16 -0.98 -5.82
N TRP A 344 34.71 -1.89 -4.92
CA TRP A 344 34.93 -1.68 -3.49
C TRP A 344 36.43 -1.75 -3.12
N LYS A 345 37.21 -2.64 -3.75
CA LYS A 345 38.68 -2.69 -3.58
C LYS A 345 39.37 -1.42 -4.11
N GLU A 346 38.90 -0.92 -5.30
CA GLU A 346 39.41 0.35 -5.87
C GLU A 346 39.14 1.51 -4.89
N PHE A 347 37.91 1.63 -4.38
CA PHE A 347 37.55 2.61 -3.37
C PHE A 347 38.35 2.44 -2.07
N SER A 348 38.50 1.22 -1.58
CA SER A 348 39.28 0.94 -0.36
C SER A 348 40.76 1.30 -0.50
N SER A 349 41.30 1.20 -1.70
CA SER A 349 42.72 1.55 -1.98
C SER A 349 43.00 3.04 -1.85
N LEU A 350 42.00 3.90 -1.73
CA LEU A 350 42.19 5.32 -1.38
C LEU A 350 42.70 5.49 0.04
N SER A 351 42.48 4.52 0.93
CA SER A 351 42.94 4.56 2.32
C SER A 351 44.37 4.03 2.45
N SER A 352 45.16 4.69 3.24
CA SER A 352 46.50 4.19 3.63
C SER A 352 46.45 2.89 4.45
N HIS A 353 45.29 2.50 4.98
CA HIS A 353 45.08 1.27 5.75
C HIS A 353 44.52 0.13 4.87
N TYR A 354 44.56 0.28 3.54
CA TYR A 354 44.03 -0.72 2.62
C TYR A 354 44.72 -2.08 2.79
N ASP A 355 43.86 -3.11 2.97
CA ASP A 355 44.28 -4.50 2.97
C ASP A 355 43.32 -5.33 2.13
N GLN A 356 43.84 -5.97 1.08
CA GLN A 356 43.03 -6.74 0.14
C GLN A 356 42.35 -7.96 0.78
N GLU A 357 43.03 -8.65 1.70
CA GLU A 357 42.49 -9.84 2.35
C GLU A 357 41.32 -9.48 3.27
N SER A 358 41.42 -8.35 3.96
CA SER A 358 40.39 -7.77 4.78
C SER A 358 39.13 -7.45 3.97
N CYS A 359 39.27 -6.87 2.76
CA CYS A 359 38.16 -6.64 1.85
C CYS A 359 37.49 -7.95 1.44
N ASP A 360 38.26 -8.94 0.99
CA ASP A 360 37.70 -10.24 0.57
C ASP A 360 36.97 -10.97 1.73
N LYS A 361 37.52 -10.89 2.93
CA LYS A 361 36.93 -11.49 4.12
C LYS A 361 35.63 -10.80 4.50
N GLN A 362 35.62 -9.48 4.49
CA GLN A 362 34.44 -8.69 4.83
C GLN A 362 33.34 -8.85 3.78
N TRP A 363 33.68 -8.89 2.48
CA TRP A 363 32.71 -9.15 1.41
C TRP A 363 32.00 -10.49 1.56
N LYS A 364 32.74 -11.54 1.96
CA LYS A 364 32.15 -12.86 2.27
C LYS A 364 31.27 -12.83 3.53
N GLN A 365 31.57 -11.95 4.50
CA GLN A 365 30.74 -11.77 5.67
C GLN A 365 29.44 -11.02 5.34
N ASN A 366 29.48 -10.03 4.43
CA ASN A 366 28.32 -9.30 3.96
C ASN A 366 27.27 -10.24 3.35
N SER A 367 27.70 -11.34 2.68
CA SER A 367 26.80 -12.37 2.15
C SER A 367 25.99 -13.10 3.22
N LYS A 368 26.49 -13.19 4.45
CA LYS A 368 25.82 -13.86 5.56
C LYS A 368 24.87 -12.96 6.33
N SER A 369 25.10 -11.64 6.29
CA SER A 369 24.30 -10.62 6.98
C SER A 369 23.17 -10.02 6.13
N MET A 370 22.91 -10.58 4.96
CA MET A 370 21.94 -10.09 3.97
C MET A 370 20.50 -9.92 4.48
N HIS A 371 20.14 -10.60 5.58
CA HIS A 371 18.82 -10.49 6.19
C HIS A 371 18.74 -9.52 7.38
N ASP A 372 19.87 -9.20 8.02
CA ASP A 372 19.92 -8.40 9.25
C ASP A 372 20.80 -7.14 9.19
N GLY A 373 21.53 -6.93 8.08
CA GLY A 373 22.42 -5.80 7.90
C GLY A 373 21.73 -4.50 7.47
N PRO A 374 22.46 -3.37 7.47
CA PRO A 374 21.94 -2.07 7.03
C PRO A 374 21.43 -2.12 5.58
N LYS A 375 20.22 -1.62 5.35
CA LYS A 375 19.58 -1.59 4.02
C LYS A 375 20.07 -0.40 3.21
N PHE A 376 21.36 -0.40 2.82
CA PHE A 376 21.91 0.57 1.87
C PHE A 376 21.63 0.13 0.44
N GLY A 377 21.35 1.08 -0.44
CA GLY A 377 21.14 0.84 -1.87
C GLY A 377 21.70 1.98 -2.72
N ILE A 378 21.31 2.03 -3.99
CA ILE A 378 21.79 3.04 -4.94
C ILE A 378 21.47 4.48 -4.50
N GLY A 379 20.34 4.71 -3.81
CA GLY A 379 20.01 6.01 -3.26
C GLY A 379 21.00 6.50 -2.22
N SER A 380 21.48 5.63 -1.33
CA SER A 380 22.55 5.94 -0.38
C SER A 380 23.86 6.24 -1.08
N LEU A 381 24.22 5.48 -2.11
CA LEU A 381 25.43 5.73 -2.91
C LEU A 381 25.36 7.07 -3.64
N VAL A 382 24.22 7.42 -4.22
CA VAL A 382 23.97 8.72 -4.87
C VAL A 382 24.13 9.86 -3.86
N LYS A 383 23.55 9.70 -2.65
CA LYS A 383 23.70 10.69 -1.58
C LYS A 383 25.17 10.92 -1.24
N TRP A 384 25.90 9.85 -0.96
CA TRP A 384 27.32 9.94 -0.59
C TRP A 384 28.21 10.51 -1.70
N ALA A 385 27.99 10.11 -2.94
CA ALA A 385 28.70 10.65 -4.10
C ALA A 385 28.48 12.17 -4.24
N LYS A 386 27.26 12.64 -4.01
CA LYS A 386 26.89 14.06 -4.03
C LYS A 386 27.52 14.84 -2.88
N GLU A 387 27.58 14.25 -1.68
CA GLU A 387 28.21 14.87 -0.50
C GLU A 387 29.72 14.96 -0.63
N ASP A 388 30.37 13.90 -1.11
CA ASP A 388 31.82 13.79 -1.14
C ASP A 388 32.44 14.60 -2.29
N ASN A 389 31.85 14.60 -3.49
CA ASN A 389 32.34 15.32 -4.66
C ASN A 389 31.20 15.73 -5.61
N ILE A 390 30.60 16.86 -5.34
CA ILE A 390 29.43 17.36 -6.09
C ILE A 390 29.78 17.59 -7.58
N GLU A 391 30.98 18.05 -7.90
CA GLU A 391 31.36 18.36 -9.28
C GLU A 391 31.48 17.08 -10.12
N LEU A 392 32.19 16.08 -9.61
CA LEU A 392 32.37 14.80 -10.28
C LEU A 392 31.02 14.05 -10.33
N PHE A 393 30.22 14.12 -9.27
CA PHE A 393 28.88 13.55 -9.25
C PHE A 393 28.00 14.12 -10.37
N GLU A 394 27.97 15.44 -10.51
CA GLU A 394 27.20 16.08 -11.58
C GLU A 394 27.72 15.70 -12.99
N GLN A 395 29.02 15.49 -13.13
CA GLN A 395 29.60 14.98 -14.38
C GLN A 395 29.17 13.55 -14.66
N VAL A 396 29.29 12.65 -13.69
CA VAL A 396 28.84 11.24 -13.81
C VAL A 396 27.36 11.15 -14.12
N LYS A 397 26.55 11.96 -13.44
CA LYS A 397 25.10 12.04 -13.64
C LYS A 397 24.76 12.51 -15.06
N ARG A 398 25.44 13.52 -15.57
CA ARG A 398 25.28 13.99 -16.97
C ARG A 398 25.70 12.93 -17.98
N GLN A 399 26.82 12.28 -17.77
CA GLN A 399 27.25 11.18 -18.65
C GLN A 399 26.24 10.04 -18.71
N SER A 400 25.57 9.73 -17.59
CA SER A 400 24.56 8.69 -17.54
C SER A 400 23.31 9.01 -18.37
N VAL A 401 23.01 10.27 -18.64
CA VAL A 401 21.87 10.71 -19.45
C VAL A 401 22.24 11.12 -20.87
N GLU A 402 23.50 11.06 -21.26
CA GLU A 402 23.98 11.53 -22.57
C GLU A 402 23.27 10.88 -23.75
N CYS A 403 23.12 9.53 -23.73
CA CYS A 403 22.40 8.80 -24.78
C CYS A 403 20.95 9.26 -24.85
N SER A 404 20.28 9.37 -23.71
CA SER A 404 18.86 9.80 -23.67
C SER A 404 18.67 11.25 -24.16
N VAL A 405 19.62 12.13 -23.88
CA VAL A 405 19.66 13.50 -24.43
C VAL A 405 19.82 13.45 -25.94
N HIS A 406 20.74 12.64 -26.46
CA HIS A 406 20.92 12.48 -27.89
C HIS A 406 19.65 12.00 -28.58
N ASP A 407 19.00 10.97 -28.06
CA ASP A 407 17.76 10.42 -28.61
C ASP A 407 16.65 11.46 -28.64
N SER A 408 16.49 12.24 -27.56
CA SER A 408 15.51 13.33 -27.52
C SER A 408 15.78 14.42 -28.57
N VAL A 409 17.05 14.72 -28.85
CA VAL A 409 17.46 15.71 -29.85
C VAL A 409 17.27 15.19 -31.26
N VAL A 410 17.57 13.91 -31.54
CA VAL A 410 17.37 13.28 -32.85
C VAL A 410 15.89 13.26 -33.22
N ASN A 411 15.01 12.86 -32.30
CA ASN A 411 13.57 12.74 -32.52
C ASN A 411 12.83 14.09 -32.42
N GLY A 412 13.45 15.11 -31.80
CA GLY A 412 12.94 16.47 -31.74
C GLY A 412 11.85 16.69 -30.71
N THR A 413 11.12 17.80 -30.88
CA THR A 413 10.17 18.31 -29.89
C THR A 413 8.84 17.56 -29.82
N ASP A 414 8.59 16.60 -30.69
CA ASP A 414 7.36 15.79 -30.69
C ASP A 414 7.51 14.51 -29.87
N ALA A 415 8.72 14.29 -29.34
CA ALA A 415 9.08 13.17 -28.49
C ALA A 415 9.11 13.56 -26.99
N ASP A 416 8.00 14.12 -26.50
CA ASP A 416 7.88 14.57 -25.09
C ASP A 416 8.21 13.46 -24.08
N PHE A 417 7.92 12.19 -24.44
CA PHE A 417 8.23 11.03 -23.61
C PHE A 417 9.75 10.78 -23.49
N LEU A 418 10.52 11.04 -24.54
CA LEU A 418 11.99 10.92 -24.49
C LEU A 418 12.59 11.99 -23.58
N ILE A 419 12.05 13.20 -23.59
CA ILE A 419 12.48 14.27 -22.69
C ILE A 419 12.11 13.93 -21.25
N ALA A 420 10.93 13.35 -21.01
CA ALA A 420 10.55 12.83 -19.70
C ALA A 420 11.51 11.71 -19.23
N GLY A 421 11.96 10.86 -20.15
CA GLY A 421 12.98 9.84 -19.88
C GLY A 421 14.31 10.40 -19.40
N VAL A 422 14.79 11.48 -20.03
CA VAL A 422 15.99 12.21 -19.56
C VAL A 422 15.81 12.73 -18.13
N ILE A 423 14.63 13.32 -17.84
CA ILE A 423 14.32 13.86 -16.52
C ILE A 423 14.26 12.75 -15.48
N TYR A 424 13.55 11.66 -15.81
CA TYR A 424 13.46 10.50 -14.93
C TYR A 424 14.84 9.94 -14.59
N LYS A 425 15.65 9.63 -15.58
CA LYS A 425 16.98 9.06 -15.39
C LYS A 425 17.89 9.98 -14.57
N TYR A 426 17.75 11.30 -14.77
CA TYR A 426 18.53 12.29 -14.03
C TYR A 426 18.12 12.38 -12.55
N PHE A 427 16.85 12.15 -12.22
CA PHE A 427 16.29 12.31 -10.86
C PHE A 427 15.75 11.02 -10.24
N GLU A 428 16.05 9.86 -10.79
CA GLU A 428 15.44 8.56 -10.48
C GLU A 428 15.38 8.23 -8.97
N ASN A 429 16.42 8.58 -8.21
CA ASN A 429 16.53 8.28 -6.78
C ASN A 429 16.24 9.48 -5.87
N GLU A 430 15.80 10.60 -6.43
CA GLU A 430 15.52 11.82 -5.68
C GLU A 430 14.03 12.11 -5.54
N TYR A 431 13.19 11.50 -6.39
CA TYR A 431 11.74 11.72 -6.41
C TYR A 431 10.94 10.42 -6.44
N ILE A 432 9.75 10.46 -5.88
CA ILE A 432 8.74 9.39 -5.93
C ILE A 432 7.39 10.03 -6.22
N SER A 433 6.63 9.45 -7.15
CA SER A 433 5.24 9.78 -7.40
C SER A 433 4.33 8.72 -6.76
N MET A 434 3.31 9.19 -6.07
CA MET A 434 2.17 8.36 -5.69
C MET A 434 1.17 8.36 -6.86
N ASN A 435 0.57 7.23 -7.17
CA ASN A 435 -0.45 7.12 -8.25
C ASN A 435 -1.74 7.89 -7.94
N VAL A 436 -1.74 8.70 -6.92
CA VAL A 436 -2.79 9.65 -6.56
C VAL A 436 -2.44 10.98 -7.20
N LYS A 437 -3.42 11.64 -7.80
CA LYS A 437 -3.27 12.92 -8.47
C LYS A 437 -2.55 13.91 -7.55
N ASP A 438 -1.42 14.44 -8.05
CA ASP A 438 -0.66 15.55 -7.46
C ASP A 438 0.11 15.24 -6.15
N GLU A 439 0.27 13.97 -5.76
CA GLU A 439 1.13 13.60 -4.63
C GLU A 439 2.53 13.18 -5.06
N TRP A 440 3.51 13.97 -4.65
CA TRP A 440 4.92 13.73 -4.90
C TRP A 440 5.73 13.80 -3.62
N TYR A 441 6.80 13.04 -3.59
CA TYR A 441 7.80 13.08 -2.53
C TYR A 441 9.18 13.31 -3.12
N TYR A 442 10.01 14.08 -2.42
CA TYR A 442 11.42 14.24 -2.75
C TYR A 442 12.28 13.96 -1.52
N PHE A 443 13.47 13.43 -1.74
CA PHE A 443 14.41 13.15 -0.66
C PHE A 443 15.24 14.42 -0.38
N ASN A 444 15.06 15.03 0.81
CA ASN A 444 15.73 16.28 1.17
C ASN A 444 17.16 16.10 1.70
N GLY A 445 17.72 14.88 1.67
CA GLY A 445 19.02 14.51 2.24
C GLY A 445 18.90 13.78 3.57
N VAL A 446 17.76 13.88 4.24
CA VAL A 446 17.48 13.23 5.53
C VAL A 446 16.25 12.33 5.45
N ARG A 447 15.15 12.80 4.86
CA ARG A 447 13.87 12.10 4.75
C ARG A 447 13.15 12.43 3.47
N TRP A 448 12.07 11.70 3.19
CA TRP A 448 11.17 11.98 2.10
C TRP A 448 10.15 13.04 2.51
N GLU A 449 10.13 14.15 1.81
CA GLU A 449 9.17 15.23 2.04
C GLU A 449 8.11 15.27 0.95
N LYS A 450 6.85 15.39 1.40
CA LYS A 450 5.73 15.58 0.49
C LYS A 450 5.79 16.98 -0.15
N THR A 451 5.62 17.05 -1.46
CA THR A 451 5.57 18.28 -2.23
C THR A 451 4.27 18.35 -3.04
N LEU A 452 3.61 19.48 -3.00
CA LEU A 452 2.37 19.69 -3.76
C LEU A 452 2.71 19.77 -5.25
N GLU A 453 1.97 19.01 -6.08
CA GLU A 453 2.09 18.99 -7.54
C GLU A 453 3.51 18.81 -8.07
N GLY A 454 4.43 18.29 -7.28
CA GLY A 454 5.83 18.13 -7.65
C GLY A 454 6.56 19.46 -7.88
N THR A 455 6.23 20.50 -7.11
CA THR A 455 6.79 21.87 -7.27
C THR A 455 8.32 21.86 -7.30
N THR A 456 8.97 21.07 -6.43
CA THR A 456 10.44 20.96 -6.40
C THR A 456 10.99 20.36 -7.69
N LEU A 457 10.33 19.34 -8.27
CA LEU A 457 10.71 18.75 -9.56
C LEU A 457 10.48 19.73 -10.72
N ARG A 458 9.37 20.47 -10.71
CA ARG A 458 9.10 21.52 -11.72
C ARG A 458 10.22 22.55 -11.74
N MET A 459 10.62 23.06 -10.58
CA MET A 459 11.75 24.00 -10.46
C MET A 459 13.08 23.38 -10.93
N ALA A 460 13.31 22.11 -10.61
CA ALA A 460 14.50 21.39 -11.04
C ALA A 460 14.51 21.17 -12.57
N ILE A 461 13.37 20.96 -13.20
CA ILE A 461 13.25 20.90 -14.68
C ILE A 461 13.66 22.23 -15.31
N HIS A 462 13.11 23.34 -14.87
CA HIS A 462 13.45 24.66 -15.41
C HIS A 462 14.92 25.01 -15.25
N LYS A 463 15.57 24.55 -14.17
CA LYS A 463 16.95 24.92 -13.84
C LYS A 463 17.95 23.87 -14.30
N SER A 464 17.83 22.65 -13.79
CA SER A 464 18.85 21.60 -13.95
C SER A 464 18.73 20.91 -15.31
N VAL A 465 17.52 20.55 -15.75
CA VAL A 465 17.34 19.88 -17.04
C VAL A 465 17.59 20.83 -18.19
N TRP A 466 17.16 22.08 -18.10
CA TRP A 466 17.51 23.11 -19.07
C TRP A 466 19.03 23.27 -19.22
N LYS A 467 19.76 23.23 -18.08
CA LYS A 467 21.22 23.32 -18.07
C LYS A 467 21.86 22.12 -18.77
N ILE A 468 21.35 20.90 -18.61
CA ILE A 468 21.83 19.73 -19.35
C ILE A 468 21.77 20.01 -20.86
N TYR A 469 20.62 20.35 -21.41
CA TYR A 469 20.50 20.63 -22.85
C TYR A 469 21.36 21.83 -23.28
N HIS A 470 21.56 22.83 -22.42
CA HIS A 470 22.44 23.96 -22.73
C HIS A 470 23.92 23.50 -22.84
N GLU A 471 24.37 22.60 -21.98
CA GLU A 471 25.74 22.08 -21.99
C GLU A 471 26.01 21.12 -23.17
N TYR A 472 25.00 20.44 -23.67
CA TYR A 472 25.12 19.59 -24.86
C TYR A 472 24.98 20.35 -26.19
N GLU A 473 24.43 21.56 -26.22
CA GLU A 473 24.26 22.34 -27.45
C GLU A 473 25.55 22.58 -28.23
N PRO A 474 26.70 22.92 -27.61
CA PRO A 474 27.97 23.09 -28.32
C PRO A 474 28.39 21.86 -29.14
N LYS A 475 28.09 20.64 -28.67
CA LYS A 475 28.35 19.38 -29.41
C LYS A 475 27.60 19.38 -30.74
N TYR A 476 26.31 19.73 -30.74
CA TYR A 476 25.49 19.74 -31.95
C TYR A 476 25.84 20.93 -32.85
N ARG A 477 26.26 22.04 -32.30
CA ARG A 477 26.80 23.18 -33.03
C ARG A 477 28.06 22.80 -33.81
N LYS A 478 28.99 22.12 -33.16
CA LYS A 478 30.21 21.62 -33.80
C LYS A 478 29.91 20.62 -34.92
N LEU A 479 28.99 19.67 -34.71
CA LEU A 479 28.57 18.75 -35.77
C LEU A 479 27.96 19.47 -36.98
N ARG A 480 27.16 20.50 -36.79
CA ARG A 480 26.64 21.34 -37.88
C ARG A 480 27.76 22.08 -38.59
N ASP A 481 28.67 22.67 -37.87
CA ASP A 481 29.78 23.45 -38.41
C ASP A 481 30.72 22.54 -39.24
N GLU A 482 31.01 21.35 -38.77
CA GLU A 482 31.76 20.33 -39.52
C GLU A 482 31.02 19.89 -40.80
N ALA A 483 29.68 19.84 -40.77
CA ALA A 483 28.88 19.56 -41.98
C ALA A 483 28.92 20.75 -42.97
N LEU A 484 28.88 21.99 -42.45
CA LEU A 484 29.03 23.19 -43.28
C LEU A 484 30.40 23.28 -43.96
N ASP A 485 31.47 22.91 -43.28
CA ASP A 485 32.85 22.86 -43.82
C ASP A 485 32.98 21.81 -44.93
N LYS A 486 32.22 20.72 -44.87
CA LYS A 486 32.22 19.65 -45.87
C LYS A 486 31.29 19.91 -47.03
N ALA A 487 30.42 20.91 -46.94
CA ALA A 487 29.43 21.23 -48.00
C ALA A 487 30.12 21.77 -49.25
N THR A 488 29.79 21.21 -50.40
CA THR A 488 30.40 21.49 -51.70
C THR A 488 29.65 22.54 -52.50
N SER A 489 28.38 22.84 -52.14
CA SER A 489 27.54 23.83 -52.80
C SER A 489 26.89 24.83 -51.83
N ASP A 490 26.49 25.99 -52.36
CA ASP A 490 25.75 27.00 -51.57
C ASP A 490 24.36 26.51 -51.19
N ASP A 491 23.73 25.66 -52.02
CA ASP A 491 22.42 25.05 -51.69
C ASP A 491 22.54 24.06 -50.52
N GLU A 492 23.57 23.24 -50.48
CA GLU A 492 23.85 22.37 -49.32
C GLU A 492 24.10 23.16 -48.04
N ARG A 493 24.85 24.25 -48.10
CA ARG A 493 25.10 25.15 -46.97
C ARG A 493 23.81 25.77 -46.44
N LYS A 494 22.97 26.20 -47.38
CA LYS A 494 21.63 26.76 -47.08
C LYS A 494 20.74 25.73 -46.41
N ASP A 495 20.69 24.51 -46.93
CA ASP A 495 19.88 23.41 -46.32
C ASP A 495 20.34 23.01 -44.96
N ILE A 496 21.68 22.99 -44.70
CA ILE A 496 22.26 22.79 -43.36
C ILE A 496 21.83 23.92 -42.42
N GLY A 497 21.92 25.17 -42.85
CA GLY A 497 21.54 26.36 -42.08
C GLY A 497 20.06 26.43 -41.75
N GLU A 498 19.20 26.03 -42.67
CA GLU A 498 17.74 25.96 -42.49
C GLU A 498 17.28 24.76 -41.67
N GLY A 499 18.16 23.84 -41.35
CA GLY A 499 17.87 22.63 -40.57
C GLY A 499 17.15 21.54 -41.37
N LYS A 500 17.36 21.49 -42.69
CA LYS A 500 16.84 20.42 -43.52
C LYS A 500 17.71 19.17 -43.50
N THR A 501 19.01 19.33 -43.21
CA THR A 501 19.94 18.23 -43.01
C THR A 501 19.86 17.66 -41.57
N LYS A 502 20.43 16.52 -41.37
CA LYS A 502 20.47 15.84 -40.06
C LYS A 502 21.09 16.72 -38.97
N GLU A 503 22.26 17.25 -39.19
CA GLU A 503 23.05 18.05 -38.25
C GLU A 503 22.39 19.42 -37.97
N GLY A 504 21.88 20.08 -39.01
CA GLY A 504 21.13 21.32 -38.86
C GLY A 504 19.82 21.14 -38.11
N ARG A 505 19.15 20.02 -38.31
CA ARG A 505 17.90 19.66 -37.60
C ARG A 505 18.17 19.41 -36.11
N TRP A 506 19.24 18.70 -35.76
CA TRP A 506 19.61 18.44 -34.37
C TRP A 506 19.88 19.72 -33.60
N LEU A 507 20.62 20.66 -34.18
CA LEU A 507 20.89 21.94 -33.52
C LEU A 507 19.59 22.75 -33.33
N LYS A 508 18.68 22.71 -34.30
CA LYS A 508 17.35 23.36 -34.20
C LYS A 508 16.51 22.68 -33.11
N ASN A 509 16.51 21.34 -33.03
CA ASN A 509 15.75 20.58 -32.04
C ASN A 509 16.21 20.87 -30.61
N ILE A 510 17.51 20.86 -30.34
CA ILE A 510 18.00 21.17 -28.99
C ILE A 510 17.66 22.60 -28.56
N GLY A 511 17.72 23.55 -29.48
CA GLY A 511 17.26 24.91 -29.21
C GLY A 511 15.77 24.99 -28.86
N ASN A 512 14.93 24.28 -29.63
CA ASN A 512 13.51 24.21 -29.39
C ASN A 512 13.17 23.53 -28.05
N ILE A 513 13.85 22.43 -27.70
CA ILE A 513 13.68 21.74 -26.40
C ILE A 513 14.01 22.71 -25.27
N LYS A 514 15.12 23.40 -25.31
CA LYS A 514 15.50 24.41 -24.31
C LYS A 514 14.43 25.49 -24.14
N MET A 515 13.88 26.00 -25.23
CA MET A 515 12.80 27.01 -25.18
C MET A 515 11.49 26.46 -24.63
N LYS A 516 11.17 25.19 -24.92
CA LYS A 516 9.99 24.50 -24.36
C LYS A 516 10.14 24.28 -22.86
N LEU A 517 11.31 23.86 -22.37
CA LEU A 517 11.59 23.63 -20.95
C LEU A 517 11.47 24.89 -20.06
N LEU A 518 11.46 26.07 -20.64
CA LEU A 518 11.21 27.34 -19.93
C LEU A 518 9.72 27.68 -19.84
N LYS A 519 8.82 26.90 -20.49
CA LYS A 519 7.38 27.15 -20.49
C LYS A 519 6.66 26.26 -19.48
N ASP A 520 5.99 26.85 -18.50
CA ASP A 520 5.21 26.13 -17.47
C ASP A 520 4.18 25.16 -18.05
N SER A 521 3.49 25.55 -19.13
CA SER A 521 2.50 24.67 -19.78
C SER A 521 3.14 23.40 -20.32
N TYR A 522 4.37 23.50 -20.84
CA TYR A 522 5.10 22.34 -21.32
C TYR A 522 5.59 21.46 -20.18
N VAL A 523 6.13 22.06 -19.10
CA VAL A 523 6.53 21.32 -17.90
C VAL A 523 5.32 20.58 -17.31
N THR A 524 4.13 21.18 -17.32
CA THR A 524 2.91 20.51 -16.87
C THR A 524 2.59 19.28 -17.73
N THR A 525 2.80 19.33 -19.04
CA THR A 525 2.65 18.16 -19.92
C THR A 525 3.66 17.06 -19.57
N LEU A 526 4.92 17.44 -19.37
CA LEU A 526 5.97 16.48 -18.94
C LEU A 526 5.66 15.83 -17.59
N MET A 527 5.14 16.59 -16.63
CA MET A 527 4.77 16.07 -15.31
C MET A 527 3.73 14.94 -15.39
N ASN A 528 2.85 14.93 -16.40
CA ASN A 528 1.91 13.83 -16.61
C ASN A 528 2.62 12.52 -16.97
N SER A 529 3.65 12.58 -17.83
CA SER A 529 4.47 11.41 -18.16
C SER A 529 5.38 11.01 -17.00
N LEU A 530 5.99 12.00 -16.33
CA LEU A 530 6.88 11.78 -15.19
C LEU A 530 6.17 11.13 -14.00
N ARG A 531 4.88 11.41 -13.79
CA ARG A 531 4.08 10.75 -12.76
C ARG A 531 4.13 9.23 -12.89
N ASN A 532 4.00 8.72 -14.11
CA ASN A 532 4.04 7.28 -14.38
C ASN A 532 5.46 6.73 -14.24
N LEU A 533 6.48 7.49 -14.67
CA LEU A 533 7.87 7.06 -14.60
C LEU A 533 8.39 6.97 -13.15
N PHE A 534 8.04 7.95 -12.30
CA PHE A 534 8.44 7.97 -10.89
C PHE A 534 7.53 7.15 -9.97
N TYR A 535 6.45 6.56 -10.51
CA TYR A 535 5.56 5.72 -9.72
C TYR A 535 6.29 4.45 -9.25
N LYS A 536 6.25 4.23 -7.94
CA LYS A 536 6.75 2.99 -7.32
C LYS A 536 5.57 2.26 -6.68
N LYS A 537 5.32 1.03 -7.14
CA LYS A 537 4.29 0.16 -6.58
C LYS A 537 4.56 -0.04 -5.08
N ASP A 538 3.50 -0.09 -4.30
CA ASP A 538 3.53 -0.41 -2.85
C ASP A 538 4.37 0.57 -1.98
N ILE A 539 4.72 1.74 -2.52
CA ILE A 539 5.54 2.72 -1.78
C ILE A 539 4.80 3.30 -0.57
N ALA A 540 3.47 3.44 -0.68
CA ALA A 540 2.63 3.91 0.41
C ALA A 540 2.69 3.02 1.66
N GLU A 541 2.94 1.72 1.46
CA GLU A 541 3.10 0.75 2.54
C GLU A 541 4.50 0.81 3.17
N LYS A 542 5.50 1.26 2.41
CA LYS A 542 6.88 1.38 2.89
C LYS A 542 7.14 2.65 3.67
N PHE A 543 6.39 3.72 3.38
CA PHE A 543 6.54 4.98 4.11
C PHE A 543 6.18 4.82 5.58
N ASP A 544 7.14 5.19 6.46
CA ASP A 544 7.07 5.11 7.91
C ASP A 544 6.72 3.70 8.46
N ALA A 545 6.98 2.65 7.67
CA ALA A 545 6.70 1.27 8.06
C ALA A 545 7.69 0.73 9.11
N ASN A 546 8.93 1.24 9.13
CA ASN A 546 9.91 0.79 10.12
C ASN A 546 9.63 1.42 11.48
N VAL A 547 9.07 0.61 12.37
CA VAL A 547 8.63 1.00 13.72
C VAL A 547 9.78 1.46 14.63
N ASN A 548 11.03 1.17 14.28
CA ASN A 548 12.21 1.48 15.10
C ASN A 548 12.96 2.75 14.63
N LEU A 549 12.49 3.39 13.55
CA LEU A 549 13.08 4.64 13.06
C LEU A 549 12.27 5.85 13.55
N LEU A 550 12.96 6.83 14.14
CA LEU A 550 12.39 8.11 14.55
C LEU A 550 13.11 9.24 13.82
N GLY A 551 12.41 9.96 12.94
CA GLY A 551 12.99 11.02 12.10
C GLY A 551 13.11 12.36 12.81
N PHE A 552 14.22 13.05 12.55
CA PHE A 552 14.52 14.43 12.94
C PHE A 552 14.88 15.25 11.71
N ASP A 553 15.04 16.57 11.84
CA ASP A 553 15.34 17.39 10.66
C ASP A 553 16.80 17.25 10.21
N ASN A 554 17.68 16.73 11.06
CA ASN A 554 19.10 16.50 10.73
C ASN A 554 19.54 15.03 10.83
N GLY A 555 18.63 14.07 11.01
CA GLY A 555 18.98 12.65 11.09
C GLY A 555 17.84 11.75 11.52
N VAL A 556 18.17 10.51 11.81
CA VAL A 556 17.23 9.47 12.24
C VAL A 556 17.81 8.74 13.46
N ILE A 557 17.02 8.61 14.52
CA ILE A 557 17.31 7.66 15.60
C ILE A 557 16.86 6.29 15.15
N ASP A 558 17.80 5.35 15.10
CA ASP A 558 17.54 3.93 14.89
C ASP A 558 17.58 3.21 16.24
N LEU A 559 16.40 2.94 16.78
CA LEU A 559 16.23 2.33 18.09
C LEU A 559 16.72 0.87 18.12
N LYS A 560 16.67 0.18 16.98
CA LYS A 560 17.15 -1.20 16.85
C LYS A 560 18.67 -1.27 16.86
N GLU A 561 19.33 -0.35 16.12
CA GLU A 561 20.78 -0.25 16.10
C GLU A 561 21.32 0.52 17.33
N GLY A 562 20.47 1.24 18.04
CA GLY A 562 20.86 2.03 19.22
C GLY A 562 21.69 3.26 18.88
N ILE A 563 21.47 3.89 17.72
CA ILE A 563 22.26 5.01 17.21
C ILE A 563 21.40 6.17 16.69
N PHE A 564 21.92 7.38 16.78
CA PHE A 564 21.49 8.51 15.98
C PHE A 564 22.41 8.62 14.75
N ARG A 565 21.83 8.58 13.55
CA ARG A 565 22.57 8.53 12.29
C ARG A 565 21.95 9.42 11.22
N GLU A 566 22.67 9.58 10.11
CA GLU A 566 22.08 10.19 8.91
C GLU A 566 20.90 9.42 8.38
N GLY A 567 19.92 10.14 7.86
CA GLY A 567 18.79 9.53 7.14
C GLY A 567 19.21 8.99 5.77
N ARG A 568 18.55 7.92 5.35
CA ARG A 568 18.80 7.21 4.08
C ARG A 568 17.53 7.22 3.23
N PRO A 569 17.62 7.30 1.89
CA PRO A 569 16.46 7.17 1.02
C PRO A 569 15.69 5.87 1.24
N GLU A 570 16.40 4.80 1.55
CA GLU A 570 15.88 3.45 1.78
C GLU A 570 15.19 3.28 3.16
N ASP A 571 15.31 4.26 4.05
CA ASP A 571 14.57 4.29 5.32
C ASP A 571 13.09 4.55 5.11
N TYR A 572 12.73 5.18 4.00
CA TYR A 572 11.37 5.62 3.67
C TYR A 572 10.68 6.42 4.79
N VAL A 573 11.47 7.14 5.59
CA VAL A 573 10.95 8.03 6.64
C VAL A 573 10.39 9.29 6.00
N THR A 574 9.14 9.60 6.31
CA THR A 574 8.47 10.84 5.86
C THR A 574 8.13 11.77 7.02
N THR A 575 7.99 11.21 8.22
CA THR A 575 7.60 11.92 9.44
C THR A 575 8.82 12.41 10.21
N SER A 576 8.71 13.57 10.87
CA SER A 576 9.78 14.17 11.68
C SER A 576 9.24 14.65 13.03
N CYS A 577 10.11 14.65 14.03
CA CYS A 577 9.90 15.33 15.30
C CYS A 577 9.86 16.87 15.14
N GLY A 578 10.29 17.39 13.98
CA GLY A 578 10.18 18.81 13.61
C GLY A 578 11.25 19.70 14.24
N TYR A 579 12.38 19.13 14.63
CA TYR A 579 13.56 19.86 15.08
C TYR A 579 14.85 19.08 14.83
N GLU A 580 15.97 19.76 14.88
CA GLU A 580 17.31 19.19 14.81
C GLU A 580 17.81 18.77 16.20
N ILE A 581 18.48 17.65 16.29
CA ILE A 581 19.24 17.29 17.49
C ILE A 581 20.56 18.08 17.48
N SER A 582 20.84 18.82 18.55
CA SER A 582 22.03 19.66 18.68
C SER A 582 23.27 18.82 18.96
N VAL A 583 23.88 18.26 17.91
CA VAL A 583 25.07 17.39 18.04
C VAL A 583 26.38 18.15 17.88
N GLY A 584 26.36 19.47 17.60
CA GLY A 584 27.57 20.27 17.38
C GLY A 584 28.48 19.69 16.28
N ASP A 585 29.75 19.59 16.55
CA ASP A 585 30.76 19.02 15.63
C ASP A 585 30.88 17.48 15.75
N ALA A 586 30.00 16.83 16.53
CA ALA A 586 30.06 15.36 16.69
C ALA A 586 29.70 14.65 15.37
N LYS A 587 30.51 13.66 15.02
CA LYS A 587 30.29 12.89 13.79
C LYS A 587 29.26 11.81 13.99
N LEU A 588 28.33 11.68 13.04
CA LEU A 588 27.39 10.57 12.98
C LEU A 588 28.10 9.29 12.46
N PRO A 589 27.68 8.09 12.91
CA PRO A 589 26.60 7.83 13.87
C PRO A 589 27.03 8.02 15.35
N ILE A 590 26.09 8.44 16.20
CA ILE A 590 26.28 8.61 17.64
C ILE A 590 25.46 7.54 18.37
N PRO A 591 26.08 6.70 19.25
CA PRO A 591 25.31 5.78 20.10
C PRO A 591 24.32 6.54 21.00
N ILE A 592 23.07 6.07 21.10
CA ILE A 592 22.03 6.77 21.88
C ILE A 592 22.38 6.91 23.37
N ASN A 593 23.16 5.99 23.93
CA ASN A 593 23.66 6.07 25.31
C ASN A 593 24.72 7.18 25.50
N GLN A 594 25.31 7.68 24.41
CA GLN A 594 26.27 8.80 24.43
C GLN A 594 25.64 10.14 24.07
N LEU A 595 24.40 10.13 23.54
CA LEU A 595 23.74 11.33 23.04
C LEU A 595 23.59 12.41 24.13
N SER A 596 23.33 12.01 25.38
CA SER A 596 23.28 12.92 26.54
C SER A 596 24.59 13.67 26.76
N SER A 597 25.73 13.00 26.60
CA SER A 597 27.05 13.64 26.73
C SER A 597 27.35 14.58 25.57
N VAL A 598 26.97 14.22 24.35
CA VAL A 598 27.10 15.08 23.17
C VAL A 598 26.25 16.35 23.30
N LEU A 599 25.00 16.22 23.79
CA LEU A 599 24.15 17.37 24.04
C LEU A 599 24.67 18.25 25.18
N GLU A 600 25.33 17.66 26.17
CA GLU A 600 25.95 18.44 27.26
C GLU A 600 27.06 19.38 26.74
N GLU A 601 27.80 18.97 25.71
CA GLU A 601 28.82 19.78 25.07
C GLU A 601 28.26 20.82 24.09
N SER A 602 27.16 20.48 23.41
CA SER A 602 26.63 21.29 22.30
C SER A 602 25.44 22.18 22.69
N LEU A 603 24.66 21.81 23.72
CA LEU A 603 23.47 22.55 24.14
C LEU A 603 23.77 23.43 25.37
N PRO A 604 23.66 24.75 25.28
CA PRO A 604 23.91 25.65 26.41
C PRO A 604 23.06 25.29 27.64
N ASN A 605 23.68 25.25 28.80
CA ASN A 605 23.03 24.97 30.08
C ASN A 605 22.33 23.60 30.20
N TYR A 606 22.71 22.59 29.42
CA TYR A 606 22.10 21.26 29.43
C TYR A 606 21.89 20.69 30.85
N LYS A 607 22.95 20.70 31.69
CA LYS A 607 22.86 20.22 33.09
C LYS A 607 21.78 20.93 33.92
N LEU A 608 21.69 22.25 33.76
CA LEU A 608 20.70 23.06 34.47
C LEU A 608 19.30 22.75 33.94
N LEU A 609 19.11 22.64 32.64
CA LEU A 609 17.84 22.29 32.02
C LEU A 609 17.39 20.89 32.45
N ARG A 610 18.31 19.92 32.49
CA ARG A 610 18.03 18.55 32.97
C ARG A 610 17.63 18.54 34.45
N LYS A 611 18.31 19.32 35.28
CA LYS A 611 17.96 19.46 36.71
C LYS A 611 16.56 20.02 36.87
N HIS A 612 16.24 21.11 36.18
CA HIS A 612 14.93 21.74 36.27
C HIS A 612 13.81 20.85 35.75
N LEU A 613 14.08 20.12 34.65
CA LEU A 613 13.14 19.16 34.09
C LEU A 613 12.86 18.00 35.05
N MET A 614 13.91 17.43 35.64
CA MET A 614 13.75 16.32 36.59
C MET A 614 13.04 16.77 37.88
N GLU A 615 13.24 18.00 38.29
CA GLU A 615 12.51 18.59 39.42
C GLU A 615 11.04 18.82 39.11
N PHE A 616 10.72 19.29 37.90
CA PHE A 616 9.35 19.42 37.41
C PHE A 616 8.65 18.04 37.36
N ILE A 617 9.30 17.01 36.82
CA ILE A 617 8.74 15.64 36.76
C ILE A 617 8.53 15.07 38.18
N LYS A 618 9.44 15.32 39.12
CA LYS A 618 9.30 14.91 40.54
C LYS A 618 8.13 15.58 41.19
N GLN A 619 7.86 16.85 40.87
CA GLN A 619 6.70 17.57 41.42
C GLN A 619 5.39 17.07 40.84
N ILE A 620 5.34 16.74 39.54
CA ILE A 620 4.12 16.19 38.90
C ILE A 620 3.84 14.75 39.41
N ILE A 621 4.88 13.92 39.51
CA ILE A 621 4.78 12.52 39.91
C ILE A 621 5.73 12.30 41.11
N PRO A 622 5.27 12.62 42.36
CA PRO A 622 6.13 12.58 43.54
C PRO A 622 6.54 11.15 43.94
N ILE A 623 5.67 10.18 43.70
CA ILE A 623 5.95 8.76 44.02
C ILE A 623 7.02 8.20 43.04
N TYR A 624 8.13 7.73 43.60
CA TYR A 624 9.29 7.30 42.79
C TYR A 624 8.94 6.18 41.80
N ASN A 625 8.29 5.13 42.27
CA ASN A 625 7.95 3.97 41.41
C ASN A 625 6.99 4.36 40.28
N VAL A 626 5.98 5.17 40.58
CA VAL A 626 5.02 5.68 39.57
C VAL A 626 5.74 6.59 38.57
N ARG A 627 6.67 7.42 39.02
CA ARG A 627 7.49 8.27 38.13
C ARG A 627 8.36 7.46 37.20
N GLN A 628 9.08 6.44 37.70
CA GLN A 628 9.89 5.57 36.85
C GLN A 628 9.02 4.81 35.84
N TYR A 629 7.89 4.28 36.28
CA TYR A 629 6.91 3.62 35.41
C TYR A 629 6.41 4.59 34.31
N THR A 630 6.05 5.82 34.67
CA THR A 630 5.55 6.80 33.70
C THR A 630 6.61 7.21 32.69
N LEU A 631 7.86 7.42 33.11
CA LEU A 631 8.96 7.70 32.19
C LEU A 631 9.24 6.50 31.27
N ARG A 632 9.17 5.27 31.78
CA ARG A 632 9.30 4.05 31.01
C ARG A 632 8.16 3.89 30.00
N PHE A 633 6.92 4.22 30.38
CA PHE A 633 5.78 4.31 29.46
C PHE A 633 6.01 5.34 28.37
N LEU A 634 6.46 6.54 28.69
CA LEU A 634 6.71 7.59 27.70
C LEU A 634 7.87 7.22 26.76
N SER A 635 8.89 6.53 27.25
CA SER A 635 10.03 6.09 26.44
C SER A 635 9.61 5.07 25.37
N LYS A 636 8.69 4.16 25.68
CA LYS A 636 8.21 3.20 24.66
C LYS A 636 7.40 3.86 23.56
N CYS A 637 6.93 5.12 23.73
CA CYS A 637 6.32 5.91 22.68
C CYS A 637 7.32 6.41 21.61
N LEU A 638 8.62 6.23 21.82
CA LEU A 638 9.64 6.49 20.78
C LEU A 638 9.58 5.43 19.66
N SER A 639 9.20 4.20 19.97
CA SER A 639 9.01 3.12 18.99
C SER A 639 7.55 2.95 18.59
N GLY A 640 7.31 2.43 17.38
CA GLY A 640 5.98 2.04 16.92
C GLY A 640 5.57 0.62 17.30
N GLU A 641 6.39 -0.14 18.01
CA GLU A 641 6.03 -1.49 18.47
C GLU A 641 5.02 -1.44 19.62
N ASN A 642 3.95 -2.19 19.51
CA ASN A 642 2.94 -2.36 20.59
C ASN A 642 3.11 -3.70 21.28
N ARG A 643 4.25 -3.91 22.00
CA ARG A 643 4.57 -5.18 22.68
C ARG A 643 3.56 -5.54 23.77
N ASP A 644 3.01 -4.56 24.48
CA ASP A 644 2.22 -4.77 25.72
C ASP A 644 0.71 -4.58 25.50
N GLU A 645 0.27 -4.17 24.32
CA GLU A 645 -1.14 -3.93 23.97
C GLU A 645 -1.90 -3.04 25.00
N GLY A 646 -1.20 -2.11 25.66
CA GLY A 646 -1.72 -1.34 26.80
C GLY A 646 -2.64 -0.19 26.42
N PHE A 647 -3.66 0.06 27.27
CA PHE A 647 -4.50 1.24 27.29
C PHE A 647 -4.24 2.01 28.59
N TYR A 648 -3.69 3.22 28.45
CA TYR A 648 -3.22 3.99 29.59
C TYR A 648 -4.23 5.05 29.96
N ILE A 649 -4.51 5.21 31.25
CA ILE A 649 -5.44 6.23 31.77
C ILE A 649 -4.71 7.06 32.82
N TRP A 650 -4.62 8.36 32.59
CA TRP A 650 -4.11 9.32 33.58
C TRP A 650 -5.26 10.08 34.21
N THR A 651 -5.50 9.86 35.48
CA THR A 651 -6.56 10.52 36.26
C THR A 651 -6.01 11.49 37.30
N GLY A 652 -6.87 12.30 37.89
CA GLY A 652 -6.55 13.23 38.99
C GLY A 652 -7.28 14.57 38.90
N SER A 653 -7.44 15.25 40.04
CA SER A 653 -8.33 16.38 40.30
C SER A 653 -7.87 17.69 39.67
N GLY A 654 -7.67 17.84 38.41
CA GLY A 654 -7.29 19.12 37.77
C GLY A 654 -6.09 19.89 38.37
N GLY A 655 -5.37 20.65 37.57
CA GLY A 655 -4.22 21.43 38.03
C GLY A 655 -3.04 20.64 38.57
N ASN A 656 -2.88 19.40 38.13
CA ASN A 656 -1.88 18.40 38.58
C ASN A 656 -0.72 18.18 37.60
N GLY A 657 -0.66 18.91 36.48
CA GLY A 657 0.46 18.86 35.56
C GLY A 657 0.35 17.83 34.43
N LYS A 658 -0.68 16.94 34.40
CA LYS A 658 -0.91 15.96 33.31
C LYS A 658 -0.75 16.57 31.92
N SER A 659 -1.54 17.61 31.62
CA SER A 659 -1.53 18.25 30.29
C SER A 659 -0.20 18.91 29.94
N LYS A 660 0.60 19.34 30.94
CA LYS A 660 1.94 19.90 30.68
C LYS A 660 2.98 18.85 30.36
N LEU A 661 2.85 17.67 30.93
CA LEU A 661 3.71 16.55 30.56
C LEU A 661 3.40 16.03 29.14
N ILE A 662 2.11 16.03 28.74
CA ILE A 662 1.72 15.71 27.36
C ILE A 662 2.20 16.79 26.38
N GLU A 663 2.05 18.06 26.72
CA GLU A 663 2.57 19.16 25.90
C GLU A 663 4.08 19.01 25.64
N LEU A 664 4.84 18.64 26.66
CA LEU A 664 6.26 18.33 26.52
C LEU A 664 6.50 17.13 25.61
N MET A 665 5.71 16.05 25.76
CA MET A 665 5.82 14.86 24.92
C MET A 665 5.48 15.15 23.46
N GLN A 666 4.48 16.01 23.21
CA GLN A 666 4.17 16.50 21.85
C GLN A 666 5.34 17.28 21.24
N MET A 667 6.01 18.12 22.05
CA MET A 667 7.20 18.86 21.58
C MET A 667 8.38 17.91 21.25
N VAL A 668 8.53 16.81 21.99
CA VAL A 668 9.58 15.80 21.72
C VAL A 668 9.29 15.01 20.47
N LEU A 669 8.05 14.57 20.30
CA LEU A 669 7.67 13.66 19.21
C LEU A 669 7.19 14.39 17.95
N GLY A 670 6.85 15.68 18.04
CA GLY A 670 6.39 16.45 16.89
C GLY A 670 5.25 15.77 16.14
N SER A 671 5.46 15.50 14.86
CA SER A 671 4.45 14.88 14.00
C SER A 671 4.13 13.41 14.33
N TYR A 672 4.89 12.76 15.20
CA TYR A 672 4.59 11.42 15.71
C TYR A 672 3.59 11.40 16.88
N ALA A 673 3.20 12.57 17.41
CA ALA A 673 2.21 12.69 18.47
C ALA A 673 0.89 13.24 17.90
N GLY A 674 -0.24 12.66 18.31
CA GLY A 674 -1.57 13.07 17.85
C GLY A 674 -2.58 13.18 18.98
N ASN A 675 -3.48 14.19 18.90
CA ASN A 675 -4.67 14.29 19.72
C ASN A 675 -5.87 13.76 18.93
N LEU A 676 -6.62 12.84 19.53
CA LEU A 676 -7.85 12.32 18.97
C LEU A 676 -9.05 12.63 19.84
N PRO A 677 -10.23 12.85 19.24
CA PRO A 677 -11.44 13.04 20.02
C PRO A 677 -11.79 11.75 20.77
N VAL A 678 -12.20 11.88 22.03
CA VAL A 678 -12.56 10.74 22.87
C VAL A 678 -13.78 9.98 22.32
N SER A 679 -14.64 10.67 21.56
CA SER A 679 -15.77 10.06 20.86
C SER A 679 -15.36 8.90 19.93
N LEU A 680 -14.10 8.85 19.50
CA LEU A 680 -13.57 7.70 18.73
C LEU A 680 -13.67 6.38 19.51
N ILE A 681 -13.50 6.42 20.84
CA ILE A 681 -13.54 5.22 21.68
C ILE A 681 -14.79 5.12 22.57
N THR A 682 -15.65 6.13 22.57
CA THR A 682 -16.91 6.09 23.35
C THR A 682 -18.14 5.87 22.46
N SER A 683 -18.06 6.21 21.19
CA SER A 683 -19.15 6.04 20.25
C SER A 683 -19.30 4.60 19.78
N LYS A 684 -20.48 4.28 19.25
CA LYS A 684 -20.71 3.02 18.52
C LYS A 684 -19.88 3.03 17.24
N ARG A 685 -19.34 1.86 16.87
CA ARG A 685 -18.61 1.71 15.61
C ARG A 685 -19.45 2.22 14.43
N SER A 686 -18.87 3.10 13.64
CA SER A 686 -19.46 3.56 12.38
C SER A 686 -19.59 2.40 11.39
N SER A 687 -20.48 2.52 10.40
CA SER A 687 -20.62 1.50 9.36
C SER A 687 -19.31 1.36 8.56
N SER A 688 -19.06 0.17 8.05
CA SER A 688 -17.83 -0.16 7.30
C SER A 688 -17.55 0.76 6.09
N ASN A 689 -18.59 1.43 5.58
CA ASN A 689 -18.49 2.36 4.44
C ASN A 689 -18.34 3.84 4.84
N SER A 690 -18.36 4.15 6.14
CA SER A 690 -18.24 5.53 6.61
C SER A 690 -16.79 6.00 6.52
N ALA A 691 -16.60 7.28 6.18
CA ALA A 691 -15.30 7.91 6.30
C ALA A 691 -14.89 8.02 7.78
N THR A 692 -13.64 7.73 8.07
CA THR A 692 -13.02 7.78 9.40
C THR A 692 -11.72 8.60 9.34
N PRO A 693 -11.79 9.91 9.03
CA PRO A 693 -10.61 10.73 8.82
C PRO A 693 -9.73 10.86 10.05
N GLU A 694 -10.32 10.80 11.26
CA GLU A 694 -9.59 10.77 12.53
C GLU A 694 -8.71 9.52 12.63
N MET A 695 -9.23 8.37 12.21
CA MET A 695 -8.50 7.11 12.20
C MET A 695 -7.37 7.12 11.15
N GLU A 696 -7.61 7.66 9.95
CA GLU A 696 -6.59 7.79 8.90
C GLU A 696 -5.38 8.59 9.41
N ARG A 697 -5.62 9.65 10.19
CA ARG A 697 -4.55 10.47 10.75
C ARG A 697 -3.66 9.76 11.75
N THR A 698 -4.07 8.60 12.26
CA THR A 698 -3.25 7.84 13.24
C THR A 698 -2.15 7.01 12.58
N LYS A 699 -2.15 6.87 11.25
CA LYS A 699 -1.09 6.15 10.55
C LYS A 699 0.27 6.78 10.82
N GLY A 700 1.22 5.99 11.32
CA GLY A 700 2.58 6.42 11.63
C GLY A 700 2.75 7.17 12.95
N LEU A 701 1.66 7.50 13.67
CA LEU A 701 1.77 8.07 15.02
C LEU A 701 2.37 7.05 15.99
N ARG A 702 3.08 7.57 17.01
CA ARG A 702 3.71 6.80 18.10
C ARG A 702 3.02 7.01 19.45
N PHE A 703 2.48 8.20 19.63
CA PHE A 703 1.81 8.62 20.84
C PHE A 703 0.48 9.30 20.50
N VAL A 704 -0.60 8.70 20.96
CA VAL A 704 -1.96 9.23 20.78
C VAL A 704 -2.59 9.45 22.14
N PHE A 705 -3.12 10.63 22.35
CA PHE A 705 -3.82 10.96 23.58
C PHE A 705 -5.22 11.49 23.28
N MET A 706 -6.11 11.26 24.24
CA MET A 706 -7.51 11.70 24.27
C MET A 706 -7.77 12.42 25.58
N GLN A 707 -8.69 13.36 25.57
CA GLN A 707 -8.96 14.19 26.75
C GLN A 707 -10.44 14.20 27.06
N GLU A 708 -10.72 14.12 28.37
CA GLU A 708 -12.00 14.43 29.01
C GLU A 708 -13.23 13.77 28.34
N PRO A 709 -13.47 12.47 28.59
CA PRO A 709 -14.77 11.87 28.27
C PRO A 709 -15.88 12.63 29.01
N GLU A 710 -17.05 12.72 28.41
CA GLU A 710 -18.20 13.29 29.07
C GLU A 710 -18.61 12.43 30.27
N ALA A 711 -19.18 13.06 31.29
CA ALA A 711 -19.62 12.38 32.49
C ALA A 711 -20.65 11.26 32.14
N GLY A 712 -20.34 10.03 32.54
CA GLY A 712 -21.18 8.87 32.27
C GLY A 712 -20.98 8.20 30.90
N GLU A 713 -20.03 8.67 30.07
CA GLU A 713 -19.64 7.95 28.87
C GLU A 713 -19.01 6.60 29.18
N SER A 714 -19.27 5.63 28.30
CA SER A 714 -18.71 4.27 28.41
C SER A 714 -17.72 4.02 27.28
N ILE A 715 -16.60 3.38 27.58
CA ILE A 715 -15.60 2.96 26.59
C ILE A 715 -16.15 1.81 25.72
N ASN A 716 -16.02 1.95 24.42
CA ASN A 716 -16.28 0.87 23.46
C ASN A 716 -15.11 -0.12 23.50
N ILE A 717 -15.32 -1.22 24.20
CA ILE A 717 -14.29 -2.24 24.48
C ILE A 717 -13.74 -2.86 23.17
N GLY A 718 -14.61 -3.11 22.20
CA GLY A 718 -14.19 -3.69 20.92
C GLY A 718 -13.20 -2.78 20.18
N LEU A 719 -13.53 -1.50 20.09
CA LEU A 719 -12.67 -0.53 19.42
C LEU A 719 -11.39 -0.24 20.22
N MET A 720 -11.47 -0.16 21.54
CA MET A 720 -10.28 -0.02 22.39
C MET A 720 -9.31 -1.19 22.18
N LYS A 721 -9.81 -2.44 22.14
CA LYS A 721 -8.97 -3.63 21.88
C LYS A 721 -8.37 -3.63 20.49
N GLU A 722 -9.13 -3.18 19.48
CA GLU A 722 -8.66 -3.03 18.10
C GLU A 722 -7.52 -1.99 18.00
N LEU A 723 -7.68 -0.83 18.63
CA LEU A 723 -6.70 0.26 18.60
C LEU A 723 -5.42 -0.02 19.40
N THR A 724 -5.50 -0.83 20.43
CA THR A 724 -4.35 -1.20 21.26
C THR A 724 -3.70 -2.52 20.84
N GLY A 725 -4.35 -3.27 19.95
CA GLY A 725 -3.84 -4.54 19.40
C GLY A 725 -2.82 -4.35 18.30
N ASN A 726 -2.34 -5.49 17.79
CA ASN A 726 -1.41 -5.55 16.65
C ASN A 726 -2.10 -5.98 15.34
N ASP A 727 -3.44 -5.97 15.33
CA ASP A 727 -4.23 -6.27 14.14
C ASP A 727 -4.26 -5.07 13.19
N LYS A 728 -4.39 -5.35 11.89
CA LYS A 728 -4.61 -4.27 10.90
C LYS A 728 -5.96 -3.62 11.12
N ILE A 729 -5.98 -2.32 11.17
CA ILE A 729 -7.19 -1.50 11.17
C ILE A 729 -7.41 -0.90 9.79
N GLN A 730 -8.68 -0.74 9.43
CA GLN A 730 -9.08 -0.07 8.21
C GLN A 730 -9.53 1.36 8.51
N ALA A 731 -9.01 2.31 7.76
CA ALA A 731 -9.39 3.71 7.85
C ALA A 731 -9.64 4.30 6.46
N ARG A 732 -10.55 5.26 6.37
CA ARG A 732 -10.88 5.94 5.12
C ARG A 732 -10.98 7.44 5.31
N GLY A 733 -10.13 8.18 4.63
CA GLY A 733 -10.25 9.64 4.54
C GLY A 733 -11.43 10.08 3.69
N LEU A 734 -11.82 11.34 3.80
CA LEU A 734 -12.84 11.93 2.95
C LEU A 734 -12.39 11.90 1.48
N PHE A 735 -13.20 11.30 0.63
CA PHE A 735 -12.94 11.17 -0.82
C PHE A 735 -11.66 10.40 -1.18
N LYS A 736 -11.17 9.54 -0.26
CA LYS A 736 -10.00 8.68 -0.47
C LYS A 736 -10.38 7.21 -0.46
N GLU A 737 -9.54 6.38 -1.07
CA GLU A 737 -9.62 4.93 -0.94
C GLU A 737 -9.31 4.50 0.50
N PRO A 738 -9.92 3.41 0.98
CA PRO A 738 -9.58 2.85 2.29
C PRO A 738 -8.11 2.43 2.35
N ILE A 739 -7.47 2.69 3.48
CA ILE A 739 -6.12 2.22 3.78
C ILE A 739 -6.16 1.24 4.95
N GLU A 740 -5.27 0.26 4.93
CA GLU A 740 -5.06 -0.67 6.03
C GLU A 740 -3.66 -0.48 6.61
N PHE A 741 -3.56 -0.43 7.93
CA PHE A 741 -2.28 -0.34 8.62
C PHE A 741 -2.37 -0.92 10.03
N VAL A 742 -1.24 -1.31 10.58
CA VAL A 742 -1.13 -1.74 11.99
C VAL A 742 -0.91 -0.48 12.85
N PRO A 743 -1.67 -0.27 13.94
CA PRO A 743 -1.45 0.83 14.87
C PRO A 743 -0.04 0.79 15.45
N GLN A 744 0.67 1.91 15.36
CA GLN A 744 2.02 2.06 15.91
C GLN A 744 2.05 2.89 17.19
N PHE A 745 0.92 3.43 17.60
CA PHE A 745 0.79 4.34 18.73
C PHE A 745 0.44 3.63 20.03
N LYS A 746 0.81 4.28 21.15
CA LYS A 746 0.32 3.97 22.49
C LYS A 746 -0.82 4.93 22.78
N LEU A 747 -1.94 4.36 23.22
CA LEU A 747 -3.17 5.12 23.45
C LEU A 747 -3.27 5.53 24.91
N LEU A 748 -3.36 6.84 25.15
CA LEU A 748 -3.49 7.44 26.47
C LEU A 748 -4.81 8.22 26.58
N LEU A 749 -5.60 7.95 27.60
CA LEU A 749 -6.77 8.72 27.98
C LEU A 749 -6.45 9.59 29.20
N MET A 750 -6.69 10.90 29.10
CA MET A 750 -6.68 11.80 30.25
C MET A 750 -8.09 12.10 30.70
N CYS A 751 -8.34 11.95 31.97
CA CYS A 751 -9.63 12.30 32.57
C CYS A 751 -9.46 12.83 34.00
N ASN A 752 -10.46 13.53 34.51
CA ASN A 752 -10.57 13.79 35.90
C ASN A 752 -11.37 12.67 36.57
N ASP A 753 -12.52 12.35 36.01
CA ASP A 753 -13.36 11.24 36.42
C ASP A 753 -13.16 10.04 35.45
N LEU A 754 -13.06 8.84 36.01
CA LEU A 754 -12.85 7.63 35.23
C LEU A 754 -14.12 7.26 34.46
N PRO A 755 -14.07 7.00 33.14
CA PRO A 755 -15.24 6.60 32.38
C PRO A 755 -15.72 5.19 32.75
N ASN A 756 -16.98 4.87 32.43
CA ASN A 756 -17.51 3.54 32.69
C ASN A 756 -16.92 2.49 31.72
N ILE A 757 -16.52 1.33 32.25
CA ILE A 757 -16.02 0.19 31.50
C ILE A 757 -17.07 -0.94 31.52
N PRO A 758 -17.88 -1.09 30.45
CA PRO A 758 -19.00 -2.04 30.45
C PRO A 758 -18.57 -3.49 30.24
N SER A 759 -17.45 -3.91 30.79
CA SER A 759 -16.92 -5.27 30.70
C SER A 759 -16.01 -5.62 31.87
N ASN A 760 -16.19 -6.80 32.41
CA ASN A 760 -15.35 -7.34 33.49
C ASN A 760 -14.41 -8.46 32.99
N ASP A 761 -14.26 -8.65 31.65
CA ASP A 761 -13.37 -9.69 31.09
C ASP A 761 -11.89 -9.36 31.31
N ASP A 762 -11.11 -10.39 31.56
CA ASP A 762 -9.67 -10.26 31.82
C ASP A 762 -8.90 -9.74 30.58
N GLY A 763 -9.39 -10.01 29.36
CA GLY A 763 -8.80 -9.48 28.13
C GLY A 763 -8.89 -7.96 28.02
N THR A 764 -9.89 -7.34 28.65
CA THR A 764 -10.04 -5.88 28.76
C THR A 764 -9.11 -5.33 29.86
N TRP A 765 -9.21 -5.89 31.06
CA TRP A 765 -8.52 -5.35 32.22
C TRP A 765 -7.01 -5.58 32.24
N ARG A 766 -6.49 -6.61 31.57
CA ARG A 766 -5.04 -6.79 31.40
C ARG A 766 -4.38 -5.69 30.56
N ARG A 767 -5.18 -4.95 29.75
CA ARG A 767 -4.70 -3.84 28.92
C ARG A 767 -4.72 -2.51 29.63
N MET A 768 -5.52 -2.39 30.70
CA MET A 768 -5.74 -1.12 31.38
C MET A 768 -4.70 -0.85 32.46
N GLU A 769 -4.18 0.35 32.47
CA GLU A 769 -3.24 0.83 33.46
C GLU A 769 -3.61 2.27 33.87
N VAL A 770 -4.00 2.44 35.15
CA VAL A 770 -4.49 3.71 35.68
C VAL A 770 -3.43 4.34 36.55
N VAL A 771 -2.96 5.52 36.13
CA VAL A 771 -2.00 6.35 36.89
C VAL A 771 -2.71 7.54 37.50
N ASP A 772 -2.63 7.67 38.84
CA ASP A 772 -3.22 8.80 39.59
C ASP A 772 -2.19 9.89 39.77
N PHE A 773 -2.51 11.09 39.30
CA PHE A 773 -1.71 12.32 39.46
C PHE A 773 -2.17 13.09 40.71
N ILE A 774 -1.54 12.80 41.82
CA ILE A 774 -1.91 13.27 43.17
C ILE A 774 -1.44 14.69 43.49
N SER A 775 -0.57 15.27 42.68
CA SER A 775 -0.02 16.59 42.90
C SER A 775 -1.02 17.73 42.56
N ARG A 776 -0.88 18.86 43.17
CA ARG A 776 -1.69 20.05 42.95
C ARG A 776 -0.82 21.30 42.83
N PHE A 777 -1.00 22.06 41.75
CA PHE A 777 -0.31 23.34 41.52
C PHE A 777 -1.26 24.51 41.67
N ILE A 778 -0.95 25.42 42.63
CA ILE A 778 -1.80 26.55 43.04
C ILE A 778 -1.04 27.86 42.94
N ASP A 779 -1.78 28.96 42.84
CA ASP A 779 -1.21 30.30 42.78
C ASP A 779 -1.04 30.91 44.18
N ASP A 780 -1.83 30.45 45.18
CA ASP A 780 -1.83 30.97 46.55
C ASP A 780 -0.67 30.34 47.33
N GLU A 781 0.37 31.13 47.56
CA GLU A 781 1.57 30.70 48.30
C GLU A 781 1.26 30.27 49.76
N SER A 782 0.24 30.82 50.36
CA SER A 782 -0.12 30.50 51.78
C SER A 782 -0.62 29.04 51.93
N LYS A 783 -1.06 28.43 50.85
CA LYS A 783 -1.60 27.06 50.82
C LYS A 783 -0.61 26.01 50.24
N VAL A 784 0.60 26.44 49.94
CA VAL A 784 1.64 25.49 49.46
C VAL A 784 2.07 24.62 50.62
N ASP A 785 1.98 23.30 50.39
CA ASP A 785 2.41 22.25 51.34
C ASP A 785 3.04 21.09 50.59
N VAL A 786 4.36 21.09 50.53
CA VAL A 786 5.14 20.06 49.80
C VAL A 786 4.92 18.67 50.38
N SER A 787 4.64 18.56 51.67
CA SER A 787 4.37 17.27 52.35
C SER A 787 3.07 16.63 51.86
N LYS A 788 2.13 17.46 51.38
CA LYS A 788 0.85 17.04 50.78
C LYS A 788 0.85 17.10 49.24
N ASN A 789 2.01 17.22 48.62
CA ASN A 789 2.18 17.37 47.17
C ASN A 789 1.47 18.59 46.57
N VAL A 790 1.36 19.69 47.35
CA VAL A 790 0.81 20.96 46.91
C VAL A 790 1.96 21.93 46.64
N TYR A 791 2.12 22.31 45.39
CA TYR A 791 3.22 23.14 44.87
C TYR A 791 2.74 24.49 44.38
N LYS A 792 3.63 25.46 44.35
CA LYS A 792 3.40 26.75 43.70
C LYS A 792 3.41 26.57 42.19
N ARG A 793 2.46 27.19 41.50
CA ARG A 793 2.44 27.21 40.04
C ARG A 793 3.61 28.02 39.47
N ASP A 794 4.35 27.48 38.55
CA ASP A 794 5.44 28.16 37.85
C ASP A 794 4.90 28.98 36.68
N LYS A 795 4.96 30.31 36.80
CA LYS A 795 4.51 31.25 35.76
C LYS A 795 5.40 31.24 34.51
N CYS A 796 6.67 30.80 34.64
CA CYS A 796 7.62 30.71 33.55
C CYS A 796 7.67 29.31 32.89
N LEU A 797 6.75 28.41 33.25
CA LEU A 797 6.75 27.01 32.77
C LEU A 797 6.72 26.91 31.24
N ARG A 798 5.98 27.80 30.55
CA ARG A 798 5.86 27.79 29.09
C ARG A 798 7.21 27.95 28.41
N SER A 799 8.04 28.89 28.83
CA SER A 799 9.39 29.07 28.26
C SER A 799 10.34 27.94 28.63
N LYS A 800 10.16 27.33 29.82
CA LYS A 800 10.92 26.15 30.22
C LYS A 800 10.57 24.93 29.35
N LEU A 801 9.28 24.69 29.08
CA LEU A 801 8.83 23.60 28.20
C LEU A 801 9.44 23.71 26.81
N GLN A 802 9.60 24.90 26.25
CA GLN A 802 10.22 25.11 24.94
C GLN A 802 11.73 24.76 24.93
N ALA A 803 12.41 24.85 26.06
CA ALA A 803 13.84 24.54 26.18
C ALA A 803 14.14 23.05 26.49
N TRP A 804 13.15 22.27 26.87
CA TRP A 804 13.35 20.92 27.39
C TRP A 804 13.26 19.77 26.38
N PRO A 805 12.74 19.89 25.14
CA PRO A 805 12.46 18.73 24.28
C PRO A 805 13.67 17.83 24.07
N GLN A 806 14.82 18.37 23.71
CA GLN A 806 16.03 17.57 23.46
C GLN A 806 16.57 16.92 24.75
N VAL A 807 16.46 17.61 25.88
CA VAL A 807 16.87 17.09 27.19
C VAL A 807 15.93 15.97 27.62
N PHE A 808 14.63 16.12 27.38
CA PHE A 808 13.65 15.08 27.67
C PHE A 808 13.81 13.88 26.76
N LEU A 809 14.09 14.10 25.48
CA LEU A 809 14.44 13.01 24.54
C LEU A 809 15.58 12.15 25.07
N CYS A 810 16.66 12.75 25.59
CA CYS A 810 17.77 11.98 26.19
C CYS A 810 17.33 11.13 27.40
N ILE A 811 16.52 11.72 28.28
CA ILE A 811 15.96 10.96 29.43
C ILE A 811 15.10 9.80 28.94
N LEU A 812 14.27 10.03 27.91
CA LEU A 812 13.44 8.98 27.32
C LEU A 812 14.27 7.89 26.63
N LEU A 813 15.38 8.25 25.97
CA LEU A 813 16.30 7.28 25.37
C LEU A 813 17.05 6.44 26.41
N GLU A 814 17.45 7.05 27.53
CA GLU A 814 18.01 6.31 28.66
C GLU A 814 17.00 5.30 29.22
N GLU A 815 15.76 5.70 29.36
CA GLU A 815 14.66 4.82 29.81
C GLU A 815 14.29 3.78 28.72
N TRP A 816 14.42 4.12 27.44
CA TRP A 816 14.21 3.17 26.33
C TRP A 816 15.20 2.01 26.39
N LEU A 817 16.47 2.28 26.62
CA LEU A 817 17.49 1.23 26.76
C LEU A 817 17.19 0.27 27.90
N LEU A 818 16.61 0.76 29.00
CA LEU A 818 16.16 -0.06 30.10
C LEU A 818 14.88 -0.83 29.75
N TYR A 819 13.93 -0.17 29.05
CA TYR A 819 12.70 -0.83 28.60
C TYR A 819 12.98 -1.96 27.60
N ASP A 820 13.86 -1.72 26.63
CA ASP A 820 14.19 -2.74 25.64
C ASP A 820 14.83 -4.00 26.26
N LYS A 821 15.61 -3.81 27.32
CA LYS A 821 16.27 -4.90 28.07
C LYS A 821 15.37 -5.61 29.07
N GLU A 822 14.58 -4.86 29.84
CA GLU A 822 13.89 -5.36 31.04
C GLU A 822 12.36 -5.34 30.92
N GLY A 823 11.83 -4.68 29.89
CA GLY A 823 10.40 -4.40 29.75
C GLY A 823 9.91 -3.33 30.73
N ILE A 824 8.60 -3.30 30.94
CA ILE A 824 7.93 -2.42 31.89
C ILE A 824 7.37 -3.23 33.05
N LYS A 825 7.64 -2.78 34.30
CA LYS A 825 7.10 -3.39 35.51
C LYS A 825 6.06 -2.42 36.08
N VAL A 826 4.84 -2.88 36.21
CA VAL A 826 3.75 -2.12 36.79
C VAL A 826 3.92 -2.09 38.32
N PRO A 827 4.09 -0.92 38.95
CA PRO A 827 4.22 -0.82 40.41
C PRO A 827 2.88 -1.04 41.12
N SER A 828 2.94 -1.39 42.42
CA SER A 828 1.75 -1.64 43.25
C SER A 828 0.75 -0.48 43.17
N GLU A 829 1.22 0.75 43.26
CA GLU A 829 0.38 1.96 43.24
C GLU A 829 -0.49 2.06 41.99
N VAL A 830 0.05 1.66 40.82
CA VAL A 830 -0.69 1.63 39.55
C VAL A 830 -1.61 0.39 39.49
N SER A 831 -1.11 -0.78 39.90
CA SER A 831 -1.89 -2.00 39.85
C SER A 831 -3.08 -1.97 40.81
N ASP A 832 -2.90 -1.41 42.00
CA ASP A 832 -3.96 -1.31 43.02
C ASP A 832 -5.01 -0.28 42.61
N LYS A 833 -4.60 0.85 42.00
CA LYS A 833 -5.55 1.81 41.42
C LYS A 833 -6.36 1.21 40.27
N THR A 834 -5.71 0.41 39.42
CA THR A 834 -6.38 -0.29 38.31
C THR A 834 -7.35 -1.35 38.84
N LYS A 835 -6.99 -2.09 39.90
CA LYS A 835 -7.89 -3.05 40.57
C LYS A 835 -9.08 -2.34 41.22
N ALA A 836 -8.84 -1.24 41.93
CA ALA A 836 -9.92 -0.45 42.50
C ALA A 836 -10.91 0.00 41.41
N TYR A 837 -10.39 0.54 40.30
CA TYR A 837 -11.22 0.93 39.15
C TYR A 837 -11.99 -0.25 38.54
N ARG A 838 -11.39 -1.44 38.47
CA ARG A 838 -12.07 -2.66 38.06
C ARG A 838 -13.21 -3.01 39.01
N ASN A 839 -12.96 -2.96 40.31
CA ASN A 839 -13.97 -3.25 41.30
C ASN A 839 -15.12 -2.24 41.27
N ASP A 840 -14.82 -0.96 41.05
CA ASP A 840 -15.84 0.10 40.88
C ASP A 840 -16.76 -0.15 39.67
N ASN A 841 -16.27 -0.84 38.63
CA ASN A 841 -17.05 -1.20 37.44
C ASN A 841 -17.69 -2.61 37.53
N ASP A 842 -17.33 -3.41 38.52
CA ASP A 842 -17.90 -4.74 38.74
C ASP A 842 -19.13 -4.71 39.65
N ILE A 843 -20.22 -4.18 39.10
CA ILE A 843 -21.48 -4.02 39.88
C ILE A 843 -22.00 -5.35 40.41
N VAL A 844 -21.83 -6.44 39.63
CA VAL A 844 -22.23 -7.79 40.07
C VAL A 844 -21.35 -8.26 41.22
N GLY A 845 -20.04 -8.07 41.13
CA GLY A 845 -19.10 -8.40 42.21
C GLY A 845 -19.42 -7.62 43.51
N GLN A 846 -19.65 -6.29 43.39
CA GLN A 846 -20.02 -5.45 44.54
C GLN A 846 -21.29 -5.93 45.21
N TRP A 847 -22.31 -6.29 44.46
CA TRP A 847 -23.54 -6.86 45.01
C TRP A 847 -23.26 -8.20 45.71
N ILE A 848 -22.47 -9.10 45.09
CA ILE A 848 -22.13 -10.40 45.68
C ILE A 848 -21.40 -10.18 47.01
N ASP A 849 -20.41 -9.29 47.07
CA ASP A 849 -19.62 -9.01 48.28
C ASP A 849 -20.46 -8.41 49.39
N GLN A 850 -21.54 -7.68 49.09
CA GLN A 850 -22.40 -7.01 50.06
C GLN A 850 -23.62 -7.85 50.50
N ALA A 851 -24.25 -8.53 49.53
CA ALA A 851 -25.55 -9.16 49.75
C ALA A 851 -25.48 -10.71 49.76
N CYS A 852 -24.34 -11.32 49.40
CA CYS A 852 -24.28 -12.76 49.25
C CYS A 852 -23.13 -13.36 50.04
N GLU A 853 -23.29 -14.61 50.51
CA GLU A 853 -22.23 -15.48 50.99
C GLU A 853 -22.03 -16.64 50.01
N GLU A 854 -20.75 -17.04 49.84
CA GLU A 854 -20.38 -18.12 48.91
C GLU A 854 -20.30 -19.44 49.62
N GLY A 855 -21.07 -20.45 49.17
CA GLY A 855 -21.01 -21.77 49.72
C GLY A 855 -22.06 -22.74 49.19
N ASP A 856 -21.81 -24.03 49.47
CA ASP A 856 -22.81 -25.11 49.21
C ASP A 856 -23.94 -25.05 50.22
N ASN A 857 -23.63 -24.76 51.47
CA ASN A 857 -24.56 -24.51 52.56
C ASN A 857 -23.87 -23.55 53.56
N VAL A 858 -24.55 -22.51 53.97
CA VAL A 858 -24.06 -21.51 54.91
C VAL A 858 -24.90 -21.56 56.19
N GLN A 859 -24.23 -21.64 57.36
CA GLN A 859 -24.93 -21.45 58.62
C GLN A 859 -25.03 -20.00 58.98
N LEU A 860 -26.25 -19.46 58.98
CA LEU A 860 -26.51 -18.12 59.44
C LEU A 860 -26.24 -17.97 60.96
N LYS A 861 -26.01 -16.76 61.44
CA LYS A 861 -25.77 -16.42 62.87
C LYS A 861 -26.85 -16.96 63.80
N ASN A 862 -28.04 -17.20 63.32
CA ASN A 862 -29.16 -17.78 64.06
C ASN A 862 -29.21 -19.32 64.02
N GLY A 863 -28.19 -20.00 63.45
CA GLY A 863 -28.12 -21.45 63.37
C GLY A 863 -28.95 -22.08 62.24
N ILE A 864 -29.49 -21.32 61.35
CA ILE A 864 -30.27 -21.81 60.20
C ILE A 864 -29.32 -22.10 59.07
N GLU A 865 -29.43 -23.29 58.47
CA GLU A 865 -28.66 -23.69 57.28
C GLU A 865 -29.41 -23.27 56.00
N MET A 866 -28.79 -22.45 55.18
CA MET A 866 -29.37 -21.97 53.92
C MET A 866 -28.73 -22.66 52.72
N ALA A 867 -29.54 -23.08 51.77
CA ALA A 867 -29.14 -23.75 50.56
C ALA A 867 -28.84 -22.70 49.42
N PRO A 868 -28.05 -23.05 48.40
CA PRO A 868 -27.78 -22.19 47.24
C PRO A 868 -29.05 -21.66 46.57
N THR A 869 -28.99 -20.38 46.20
CA THR A 869 -30.15 -19.62 45.72
C THR A 869 -30.38 -19.82 44.19
N SER A 870 -31.65 -19.79 43.76
CA SER A 870 -32.00 -19.89 42.36
C SER A 870 -31.59 -18.62 41.59
N PHE A 871 -31.33 -18.74 40.28
CA PHE A 871 -31.05 -17.57 39.47
C PHE A 871 -32.20 -16.53 39.47
N ALA A 872 -33.42 -16.96 39.61
CA ALA A 872 -34.55 -16.05 39.63
C ALA A 872 -34.55 -15.15 40.86
N ASP A 873 -34.22 -15.72 42.01
CA ASP A 873 -34.17 -15.03 43.30
C ASP A 873 -32.93 -14.14 43.38
N LEU A 874 -31.75 -14.62 42.92
CA LEU A 874 -30.55 -13.81 42.80
C LEU A 874 -30.78 -12.59 41.85
N PHE A 875 -31.45 -12.77 40.75
CA PHE A 875 -31.73 -11.68 39.83
C PHE A 875 -32.76 -10.67 40.39
N PHE A 876 -33.71 -11.15 41.17
CA PHE A 876 -34.68 -10.30 41.83
C PHE A 876 -33.98 -9.42 42.89
N ASP A 877 -33.17 -10.02 43.76
CA ASP A 877 -32.40 -9.34 44.78
C ASP A 877 -31.40 -8.34 44.19
N TYR A 878 -30.61 -8.79 43.21
CA TYR A 878 -29.71 -7.92 42.47
C TYR A 878 -30.38 -6.72 41.82
N SER A 879 -31.60 -6.94 41.29
CA SER A 879 -32.35 -5.84 40.70
C SER A 879 -32.89 -4.84 41.72
N ALA A 880 -33.20 -5.31 42.94
CA ALA A 880 -33.63 -4.48 44.06
C ALA A 880 -32.41 -3.66 44.56
N TRP A 881 -31.29 -4.32 44.80
CA TRP A 881 -30.02 -3.70 45.20
C TRP A 881 -29.56 -2.64 44.18
N CYS A 882 -29.60 -2.97 42.87
CA CYS A 882 -29.28 -1.97 41.86
C CYS A 882 -30.15 -0.70 41.95
N LYS A 883 -31.44 -0.84 42.20
CA LYS A 883 -32.36 0.32 42.37
C LYS A 883 -31.99 1.13 43.59
N GLU A 884 -31.67 0.51 44.71
CA GLU A 884 -31.27 1.19 45.95
C GLU A 884 -29.98 1.98 45.76
N GLN A 885 -29.00 1.39 45.05
CA GLN A 885 -27.73 2.03 44.74
C GLN A 885 -27.80 3.02 43.58
N GLY A 886 -28.97 3.19 42.93
CA GLY A 886 -29.16 4.09 41.81
C GLY A 886 -28.66 3.61 40.47
N TYR A 887 -28.33 2.31 40.35
CA TYR A 887 -27.93 1.68 39.11
C TYR A 887 -29.17 1.26 38.29
N LYS A 888 -28.99 1.24 36.95
CA LYS A 888 -29.99 0.62 36.06
C LYS A 888 -29.87 -0.88 36.18
N PRO A 889 -30.95 -1.62 36.48
CA PRO A 889 -30.93 -3.07 36.48
C PRO A 889 -30.49 -3.59 35.10
N PRO A 890 -29.49 -4.47 35.03
CA PRO A 890 -29.01 -5.01 33.78
C PRO A 890 -30.01 -6.00 33.17
N ASP A 891 -29.78 -6.32 31.90
CA ASP A 891 -30.52 -7.36 31.21
C ASP A 891 -30.33 -8.74 31.90
N LYS A 892 -31.43 -9.48 32.04
CA LYS A 892 -31.43 -10.77 32.75
C LYS A 892 -30.42 -11.77 32.16
N LYS A 893 -30.23 -11.77 30.82
CA LYS A 893 -29.30 -12.65 30.15
C LYS A 893 -27.85 -12.27 30.48
N LYS A 894 -27.57 -10.96 30.45
CA LYS A 894 -26.23 -10.44 30.78
C LYS A 894 -25.86 -10.76 32.22
N THR A 895 -26.75 -10.55 33.17
CA THR A 895 -26.54 -10.89 34.59
C THR A 895 -26.23 -12.38 34.77
N LYS A 896 -26.96 -13.25 34.05
CA LYS A 896 -26.72 -14.70 34.13
C LYS A 896 -25.32 -15.05 33.60
N ASP A 897 -24.93 -14.44 32.49
CA ASP A 897 -23.62 -14.70 31.89
C ASP A 897 -22.48 -14.18 32.81
N GLU A 898 -22.68 -13.08 33.52
CA GLU A 898 -21.73 -12.55 34.50
C GLU A 898 -21.62 -13.41 35.74
N LEU A 899 -22.73 -13.88 36.29
CA LEU A 899 -22.78 -14.83 37.39
C LEU A 899 -22.13 -16.17 37.05
N LEU A 900 -22.31 -16.69 35.83
CA LEU A 900 -21.63 -17.88 35.36
C LEU A 900 -20.11 -17.71 35.32
N LYS A 901 -19.63 -16.57 34.78
CA LYS A 901 -18.20 -16.22 34.79
C LYS A 901 -17.63 -16.02 36.19
N TRP A 902 -18.43 -15.45 37.10
CA TRP A 902 -18.05 -15.32 38.49
C TRP A 902 -17.91 -16.71 39.13
N GLN A 903 -18.88 -17.63 38.93
CA GLN A 903 -18.85 -18.97 39.47
C GLN A 903 -17.67 -19.82 38.93
N GLU A 904 -17.25 -19.64 37.67
CA GLU A 904 -16.05 -20.24 37.09
C GLU A 904 -14.76 -19.87 37.84
N LYS A 905 -14.71 -18.67 38.39
CA LYS A 905 -13.58 -18.14 39.15
C LYS A 905 -13.67 -18.36 40.64
N SER A 906 -14.84 -18.77 41.14
CA SER A 906 -15.09 -18.98 42.56
C SER A 906 -14.35 -20.18 43.13
N LYS A 907 -14.13 -20.16 44.42
CA LYS A 907 -13.46 -21.22 45.19
C LYS A 907 -14.13 -22.58 45.02
N TYR A 908 -15.41 -22.60 44.67
CA TYR A 908 -16.24 -23.82 44.55
C TYR A 908 -16.31 -24.38 43.13
N GLY A 909 -15.69 -23.70 42.14
CA GLY A 909 -15.59 -24.17 40.75
C GLY A 909 -16.93 -24.32 40.05
N LEU A 910 -16.90 -24.85 38.80
CA LEU A 910 -18.06 -25.14 37.96
C LEU A 910 -18.89 -26.35 38.45
N SER A 911 -19.20 -26.49 39.68
CA SER A 911 -20.25 -27.38 40.08
C SER A 911 -21.61 -26.66 39.99
N ILE A 912 -21.98 -26.24 38.79
CA ILE A 912 -23.41 -26.02 38.53
C ILE A 912 -24.05 -27.36 38.76
N GLY A 913 -24.61 -27.51 39.95
CA GLY A 913 -25.23 -28.78 40.33
C GLY A 913 -26.31 -29.14 39.37
N LYS A 914 -26.01 -30.01 38.43
CA LYS A 914 -26.91 -31.13 38.16
C LYS A 914 -26.89 -31.99 39.43
N LYS A 915 -27.27 -31.46 40.59
CA LYS A 915 -27.78 -32.30 41.67
C LYS A 915 -29.00 -32.99 41.09
N LYS A 916 -28.91 -34.31 40.96
CA LYS A 916 -30.05 -35.18 40.62
C LYS A 916 -31.29 -34.65 41.32
N SER A 917 -32.33 -34.37 40.54
CA SER A 917 -33.66 -34.00 41.04
C SER A 917 -34.03 -34.93 42.16
N GLU A 918 -33.96 -34.49 43.40
CA GLU A 918 -34.88 -34.98 44.36
C GLU A 918 -36.25 -34.46 43.98
N ASN A 919 -37.15 -35.38 43.62
CA ASN A 919 -38.46 -35.12 43.15
C ASN A 919 -39.21 -34.15 44.07
N LEU A 920 -39.40 -32.93 43.59
CA LEU A 920 -40.43 -32.05 44.12
C LEU A 920 -41.82 -32.66 43.77
N PRO A 921 -42.81 -32.52 44.66
CA PRO A 921 -44.13 -33.18 44.51
C PRO A 921 -44.89 -32.86 43.20
N ASN A 922 -44.41 -31.97 42.39
CA ASN A 922 -45.10 -31.50 41.14
C ASN A 922 -44.27 -31.65 39.86
N GLY A 923 -43.22 -32.47 39.81
CA GLY A 923 -42.53 -32.82 38.57
C GLY A 923 -41.84 -31.70 37.86
N SER A 924 -41.61 -30.56 38.50
CA SER A 924 -40.87 -29.42 37.88
C SER A 924 -39.38 -29.64 38.10
N GLU A 925 -38.57 -29.57 36.98
CA GLU A 925 -37.14 -29.53 37.06
C GLU A 925 -36.71 -28.30 37.88
N ARG A 926 -35.83 -28.48 38.87
CA ARG A 926 -35.23 -27.35 39.61
C ARG A 926 -34.49 -26.45 38.65
N ALA A 927 -34.73 -25.16 38.72
CA ALA A 927 -33.98 -24.16 38.03
C ALA A 927 -32.49 -24.21 38.46
N PRO A 928 -31.52 -23.99 37.59
CA PRO A 928 -30.12 -24.00 37.96
C PRO A 928 -29.84 -22.99 39.09
N SER A 929 -29.22 -23.43 40.16
CA SER A 929 -28.81 -22.61 41.31
C SER A 929 -27.32 -22.32 41.25
N PHE A 930 -26.95 -21.15 41.74
CA PHE A 930 -25.58 -20.70 41.90
C PHE A 930 -25.12 -20.97 43.37
N ASN A 931 -23.86 -21.18 43.60
CA ASN A 931 -23.32 -21.37 44.96
C ASN A 931 -23.23 -20.02 45.73
N LEU A 932 -24.31 -19.25 45.66
CA LEU A 932 -24.52 -17.98 46.34
C LEU A 932 -25.78 -18.06 47.22
N ILE A 933 -25.68 -17.54 48.38
CA ILE A 933 -26.77 -17.45 49.37
C ILE A 933 -26.98 -15.97 49.70
N ILE A 934 -28.17 -15.46 49.49
CA ILE A 934 -28.54 -14.10 49.85
C ILE A 934 -28.60 -14.03 51.37
N VAL A 935 -27.87 -13.11 51.98
CA VAL A 935 -27.86 -12.86 53.44
C VAL A 935 -28.67 -11.60 53.70
N GLU A 936 -29.82 -11.75 54.35
CA GLU A 936 -30.60 -10.60 54.81
C GLU A 936 -29.85 -9.92 55.96
N GLU A 937 -29.58 -8.62 55.86
CA GLU A 937 -29.13 -7.84 57.01
C GLU A 937 -30.27 -7.80 58.08
N GLU A 938 -29.98 -8.33 59.28
CA GLU A 938 -30.91 -8.16 60.39
C GLU A 938 -31.16 -6.67 60.68
N GLN A 939 -32.36 -6.15 60.45
CA GLN A 939 -32.81 -4.80 60.80
C GLN A 939 -32.70 -4.53 62.28
#